data_33af12dbd289d94a4db2f595972e232b
#
_entry.id   33af12dbd289d94a4db2f595972e232b
#
_cell.length_a   1.000
_cell.length_b   1.000
_cell.length_c   1.000
_cell.angle_alpha   90.00
_cell.angle_beta   90.00
_cell.angle_gamma   90.00
#
_symmetry.space_group_name_H-M   'P 1'
#
loop_
_entity.id
_entity.type
_entity.pdbx_description
1 polymer ?
#
loop_
_entity_poly.entity_id
_entity_poly.type
_entity_poly.pdbx_seq_one_letter_code
_entity_poly.pdbx_strand_id
1 'polypeptide(L)'
;MPRAPRPDDLFSLRVPTQVRISPDGSQVAFTVRASAPRRDGYRHALWLVPADGSSPARPLTLGRRSDTLPRWSPDGRSLAFLSDRAAIFQAAGVADRPATIEVPEEGGTQVWLLPMEGGEARQVTRLPRDVSDVAWSPDGRSICVVSAALIGAARPSKAKEAMPDPDIRQIDRLFYQLNGTGFTYDRPGNLWLVDIESGAASRLTSGRADDGQPRWSPDGTRIAFASSRNRDADLAFQQDIHVVGVANGRVARVTTGRGDYWFDAPAWSPDGAWIGVIGHRSPAGAGSRGDVWRFRSSVAEDGENLTADADLFADAGMNSDLLGAAGSTIHFSRDGRWITFAAPIEGSYELWRVEVETRRVERLTEDRHFLYSTDQTAIRGGSRVASARVTATRAADIVIHDLPAARLPAGARIEGRRVTDLMGEAWADIELVEPIERWHDVEGRRIQGWFLPAPGTSVDSPKPLVLQIHGGPQTLYGWSMMWEWQCLVAQGMSVYASNPRGSQGYGQAFAAANYGDWGRGPMADVMAGVDALVADGLADQGRLGVTGGSYGGYLTNWILGHTDRFRAAVTCRSVSDLTSQMETGDIAGPQFGALEYGASPWQDPQLYVRESPLTYAANIHTPLLIQHSEKDLRTPMGQAEQLFTVLRALKRPVRLMRVPDETHELTRSGTPFRRVDNLTLILDWFRHYLVDGATRLPRVRPARRD
;
A
#
# COMPACT_ATOMS: atom_id res chain seq x y z
N MET A 1 10.93 -25.19 -23.00
CA MET A 1 11.10 -23.99 -23.81
C MET A 1 10.44 -22.84 -23.06
N PRO A 2 11.03 -21.68 -23.05
CA PRO A 2 10.42 -20.50 -22.44
C PRO A 2 9.05 -20.22 -23.05
N ARG A 3 8.13 -19.74 -22.24
CA ARG A 3 6.77 -19.36 -22.67
C ARG A 3 6.39 -17.96 -22.21
N ALA A 4 5.47 -17.37 -22.92
CA ALA A 4 4.92 -16.08 -22.56
C ALA A 4 4.09 -16.13 -21.27
N PRO A 5 4.08 -15.03 -20.47
CA PRO A 5 3.26 -14.91 -19.27
C PRO A 5 1.76 -14.93 -19.59
N ARG A 6 0.96 -15.44 -18.65
CA ARG A 6 -0.51 -15.57 -18.75
C ARG A 6 -1.16 -15.04 -17.47
N PRO A 7 -2.41 -14.57 -17.52
CA PRO A 7 -3.14 -14.18 -16.31
C PRO A 7 -3.16 -15.26 -15.23
N ASP A 8 -3.30 -16.53 -15.61
CA ASP A 8 -3.36 -17.67 -14.68
C ASP A 8 -2.08 -17.91 -13.88
N ASP A 9 -0.93 -17.40 -14.32
CA ASP A 9 0.33 -17.52 -13.59
C ASP A 9 0.28 -16.77 -12.24
N LEU A 10 -0.61 -15.80 -12.11
CA LEU A 10 -0.88 -15.14 -10.82
C LEU A 10 -1.35 -16.12 -9.73
N PHE A 11 -1.91 -17.29 -10.09
CA PHE A 11 -2.30 -18.28 -9.09
C PHE A 11 -1.11 -18.94 -8.39
N SER A 12 0.05 -18.97 -9.02
CA SER A 12 1.29 -19.51 -8.43
C SER A 12 2.10 -18.48 -7.64
N LEU A 13 1.72 -17.19 -7.72
CA LEU A 13 2.47 -16.08 -7.13
C LEU A 13 2.60 -16.22 -5.62
N ARG A 14 3.84 -16.07 -5.13
CA ARG A 14 4.20 -15.96 -3.71
C ARG A 14 4.78 -14.59 -3.45
N VAL A 15 4.15 -13.85 -2.54
CA VAL A 15 4.55 -12.47 -2.21
C VAL A 15 5.04 -12.43 -0.76
N PRO A 16 6.34 -12.17 -0.51
CA PRO A 16 6.85 -11.94 0.83
C PRO A 16 6.41 -10.55 1.31
N THR A 17 5.95 -10.48 2.55
CA THR A 17 5.54 -9.24 3.21
C THR A 17 5.95 -9.27 4.68
N GLN A 18 5.89 -8.12 5.36
CA GLN A 18 6.05 -8.05 6.81
C GLN A 18 7.38 -8.68 7.29
N VAL A 19 8.46 -8.35 6.59
CA VAL A 19 9.82 -8.83 6.88
C VAL A 19 10.27 -8.38 8.26
N ARG A 20 10.84 -9.32 9.05
CA ARG A 20 11.39 -9.05 10.39
C ARG A 20 12.67 -9.83 10.62
N ILE A 21 13.73 -9.11 10.92
CA ILE A 21 15.03 -9.71 11.26
C ILE A 21 15.10 -10.01 12.76
N SER A 22 15.72 -11.15 13.13
CA SER A 22 15.90 -11.53 14.54
C SER A 22 16.81 -10.53 15.27
N PRO A 23 16.68 -10.41 16.61
CA PRO A 23 17.50 -9.46 17.39
C PRO A 23 19.00 -9.68 17.24
N ASP A 24 19.46 -10.92 17.02
CA ASP A 24 20.86 -11.28 16.78
C ASP A 24 21.30 -11.10 15.31
N GLY A 25 20.38 -10.80 14.41
CA GLY A 25 20.62 -10.61 12.98
C GLY A 25 20.85 -11.90 12.18
N SER A 26 20.63 -13.08 12.76
CA SER A 26 20.94 -14.36 12.11
C SER A 26 19.80 -14.91 11.24
N GLN A 27 18.55 -14.56 11.55
CA GLN A 27 17.35 -15.11 10.91
C GLN A 27 16.43 -14.00 10.43
N VAL A 28 15.68 -14.26 9.37
CA VAL A 28 14.60 -13.38 8.89
C VAL A 28 13.29 -14.14 8.85
N ALA A 29 12.31 -13.69 9.62
CA ALA A 29 10.93 -14.15 9.56
C ALA A 29 10.12 -13.21 8.65
N PHE A 30 9.23 -13.77 7.84
CA PHE A 30 8.36 -12.99 6.94
C PHE A 30 7.07 -13.73 6.65
N THR A 31 6.06 -13.00 6.23
CA THR A 31 4.79 -13.58 5.76
C THR A 31 4.88 -13.83 4.26
N VAL A 32 4.47 -15.01 3.80
CA VAL A 32 4.24 -15.30 2.39
C VAL A 32 2.76 -15.36 2.12
N ARG A 33 2.28 -14.48 1.24
CA ARG A 33 0.93 -14.52 0.67
C ARG A 33 0.93 -15.37 -0.60
N ALA A 34 0.03 -16.33 -0.70
CA ALA A 34 -0.17 -17.18 -1.86
C ALA A 34 -1.67 -17.44 -2.09
N SER A 35 -2.08 -17.74 -3.32
CA SER A 35 -3.47 -18.09 -3.63
C SER A 35 -3.92 -19.34 -2.86
N ALA A 36 -5.13 -19.32 -2.32
CA ALA A 36 -5.76 -20.51 -1.77
C ALA A 36 -6.02 -21.55 -2.89
N PRO A 37 -6.09 -22.87 -2.60
CA PRO A 37 -6.32 -23.91 -3.63
C PRO A 37 -7.60 -23.72 -4.41
N ARG A 38 -8.66 -23.16 -3.80
CA ARG A 38 -9.92 -22.84 -4.49
C ARG A 38 -9.87 -21.54 -5.28
N ARG A 39 -8.74 -20.77 -5.16
CA ARG A 39 -8.55 -19.46 -5.80
C ARG A 39 -9.55 -18.38 -5.35
N ASP A 40 -10.31 -18.63 -4.30
CA ASP A 40 -11.36 -17.79 -3.72
C ASP A 40 -10.83 -16.87 -2.60
N GLY A 41 -9.53 -16.88 -2.36
CA GLY A 41 -8.86 -16.05 -1.35
C GLY A 41 -7.37 -16.32 -1.31
N TYR A 42 -6.71 -15.75 -0.31
CA TYR A 42 -5.29 -15.94 -0.06
C TYR A 42 -5.04 -16.75 1.19
N ARG A 43 -3.90 -17.46 1.20
CA ARG A 43 -3.29 -18.04 2.38
C ARG A 43 -2.09 -17.21 2.77
N HIS A 44 -1.93 -17.00 4.06
CA HIS A 44 -0.76 -16.36 4.62
C HIS A 44 -0.05 -17.36 5.53
N ALA A 45 1.24 -17.54 5.33
CA ALA A 45 2.07 -18.42 6.14
C ALA A 45 3.33 -17.68 6.58
N LEU A 46 3.79 -17.96 7.78
CA LEU A 46 5.08 -17.47 8.24
C LEU A 46 6.19 -18.35 7.66
N TRP A 47 7.24 -17.70 7.20
CA TRP A 47 8.43 -18.32 6.65
C TRP A 47 9.67 -17.80 7.37
N LEU A 48 10.73 -18.59 7.32
CA LEU A 48 12.03 -18.29 7.93
C LEU A 48 13.15 -18.56 6.94
N VAL A 49 14.15 -17.69 6.94
CA VAL A 49 15.39 -17.87 6.17
C VAL A 49 16.58 -17.39 6.97
N PRO A 50 17.75 -18.10 6.96
CA PRO A 50 18.97 -17.56 7.52
C PRO A 50 19.41 -16.30 6.78
N ALA A 51 19.81 -15.28 7.53
CA ALA A 51 20.23 -14.01 6.93
C ALA A 51 21.51 -14.10 6.10
N ASP A 52 22.32 -15.18 6.28
CA ASP A 52 23.50 -15.47 5.46
C ASP A 52 23.18 -16.25 4.18
N GLY A 53 21.92 -16.74 4.03
CA GLY A 53 21.51 -17.56 2.89
C GLY A 53 22.07 -18.98 2.90
N SER A 54 22.58 -19.47 4.04
CA SER A 54 23.21 -20.80 4.19
C SER A 54 22.24 -21.97 3.93
N SER A 55 20.95 -21.73 3.99
CA SER A 55 19.92 -22.71 3.62
C SER A 55 18.69 -22.04 3.00
N PRO A 56 17.89 -22.76 2.21
CA PRO A 56 16.67 -22.22 1.61
C PRO A 56 15.65 -21.77 2.67
N ALA A 57 14.80 -20.80 2.27
CA ALA A 57 13.67 -20.40 3.08
C ALA A 57 12.70 -21.57 3.30
N ARG A 58 12.19 -21.69 4.53
CA ARG A 58 11.25 -22.74 4.90
C ARG A 58 10.00 -22.19 5.58
N PRO A 59 8.83 -22.81 5.40
CA PRO A 59 7.63 -22.41 6.13
C PRO A 59 7.78 -22.73 7.64
N LEU A 60 7.35 -21.79 8.49
CA LEU A 60 7.16 -21.99 9.92
C LEU A 60 5.73 -22.46 10.24
N THR A 61 4.77 -22.01 9.43
CA THR A 61 3.36 -22.38 9.57
C THR A 61 2.82 -22.90 8.25
N LEU A 62 1.76 -23.71 8.31
CA LEU A 62 1.22 -24.39 7.13
C LEU A 62 0.28 -23.52 6.26
N GLY A 63 -0.01 -22.28 6.66
CA GLY A 63 -0.92 -21.40 5.96
C GLY A 63 -2.35 -21.96 5.83
N ARG A 64 -2.80 -22.78 6.76
CA ARG A 64 -4.20 -23.28 6.78
C ARG A 64 -5.17 -22.19 7.20
N ARG A 65 -4.66 -21.19 7.88
CA ARG A 65 -5.31 -19.96 8.34
C ARG A 65 -4.44 -18.77 7.94
N SER A 66 -4.89 -17.56 8.20
CA SER A 66 -4.13 -16.35 7.90
C SER A 66 -3.14 -16.07 9.03
N ASP A 67 -1.88 -16.54 8.88
CA ASP A 67 -0.80 -16.28 9.82
C ASP A 67 0.05 -15.10 9.29
N THR A 68 0.04 -13.99 10.01
CA THR A 68 0.61 -12.70 9.54
C THR A 68 1.35 -11.95 10.64
N LEU A 69 2.03 -10.88 10.27
CA LEU A 69 2.63 -9.90 11.17
C LEU A 69 3.59 -10.51 12.20
N PRO A 70 4.64 -11.25 11.77
CA PRO A 70 5.61 -11.79 12.69
C PRO A 70 6.32 -10.69 13.48
N ARG A 71 6.57 -10.95 14.79
CA ARG A 71 7.31 -10.06 15.69
C ARG A 71 8.18 -10.89 16.61
N TRP A 72 9.49 -10.76 16.49
CA TRP A 72 10.43 -11.44 17.36
C TRP A 72 10.31 -10.94 18.79
N SER A 73 10.36 -11.86 19.76
CA SER A 73 10.61 -11.49 21.16
C SER A 73 12.00 -10.86 21.29
N PRO A 74 12.25 -9.99 22.29
CA PRO A 74 13.55 -9.34 22.46
C PRO A 74 14.73 -10.30 22.62
N ASP A 75 14.49 -11.49 23.17
CA ASP A 75 15.49 -12.56 23.34
C ASP A 75 15.65 -13.48 22.11
N GLY A 76 14.84 -13.26 21.06
CA GLY A 76 14.85 -14.06 19.83
C GLY A 76 14.30 -15.49 19.96
N ARG A 77 13.79 -15.89 21.14
CA ARG A 77 13.34 -17.29 21.38
C ARG A 77 11.91 -17.56 20.96
N SER A 78 11.14 -16.50 20.71
CA SER A 78 9.72 -16.62 20.33
C SER A 78 9.37 -15.65 19.21
N LEU A 79 8.34 -16.02 18.43
CA LEU A 79 7.75 -15.20 17.40
C LEU A 79 6.28 -14.98 17.70
N ALA A 80 5.88 -13.75 18.06
CA ALA A 80 4.47 -13.38 18.11
C ALA A 80 3.96 -13.13 16.70
N PHE A 81 2.72 -13.51 16.41
CA PHE A 81 2.09 -13.31 15.11
C PHE A 81 0.57 -13.22 15.24
N LEU A 82 -0.08 -12.66 14.26
CA LEU A 82 -1.53 -12.59 14.15
C LEU A 82 -2.07 -13.80 13.40
N SER A 83 -3.15 -14.40 13.92
CA SER A 83 -3.81 -15.53 13.27
C SER A 83 -5.31 -15.56 13.57
N ASP A 84 -6.09 -15.98 12.57
CA ASP A 84 -7.54 -16.23 12.65
C ASP A 84 -7.86 -17.72 12.98
N ARG A 85 -6.86 -18.49 13.45
CA ARG A 85 -7.06 -19.89 13.86
C ARG A 85 -7.92 -19.98 15.11
N ALA A 86 -8.85 -20.93 15.14
CA ALA A 86 -9.58 -21.26 16.36
C ALA A 86 -8.64 -21.91 17.39
N ALA A 87 -8.78 -21.54 18.66
CA ALA A 87 -8.07 -22.23 19.73
C ALA A 87 -8.46 -23.72 19.74
N ILE A 88 -7.48 -24.61 19.59
CA ILE A 88 -7.69 -26.03 19.85
C ILE A 88 -7.64 -26.17 21.37
N PHE A 89 -8.79 -26.28 21.99
CA PHE A 89 -8.85 -26.67 23.42
C PHE A 89 -8.41 -28.12 23.53
N GLN A 90 -7.19 -28.37 23.94
CA GLN A 90 -6.92 -29.60 24.68
C GLN A 90 -7.52 -29.41 26.07
N ALA A 91 -8.64 -30.07 26.28
CA ALA A 91 -9.16 -30.28 27.63
C ALA A 91 -8.12 -31.14 28.38
N ALA A 92 -7.19 -30.51 29.08
CA ALA A 92 -6.47 -31.17 30.14
C ALA A 92 -7.52 -31.52 31.19
N GLY A 93 -7.74 -32.81 31.40
CA GLY A 93 -8.76 -33.34 32.31
C GLY A 93 -8.65 -32.75 33.70
N VAL A 94 -9.61 -31.90 34.05
CA VAL A 94 -10.05 -31.63 35.40
C VAL A 94 -11.55 -31.78 35.37
N ALA A 95 -12.00 -32.86 36.04
CA ALA A 95 -13.40 -33.12 36.28
C ALA A 95 -14.03 -31.97 37.08
N ASP A 96 -15.32 -31.73 36.79
CA ASP A 96 -16.28 -30.90 37.52
C ASP A 96 -16.08 -29.38 37.53
N ARG A 97 -16.49 -28.74 36.45
CA ARG A 97 -17.54 -27.70 36.31
C ARG A 97 -17.53 -27.13 34.90
N PRO A 98 -18.66 -27.03 34.19
CA PRO A 98 -18.74 -26.29 32.97
C PRO A 98 -18.77 -24.80 33.32
N ALA A 99 -17.62 -24.14 33.31
CA ALA A 99 -17.61 -22.72 33.12
C ALA A 99 -17.95 -22.48 31.64
N THR A 100 -19.17 -22.04 31.36
CA THR A 100 -19.58 -21.47 30.08
C THR A 100 -18.76 -20.20 29.88
N ILE A 101 -17.57 -20.35 29.34
CA ILE A 101 -16.87 -19.24 28.70
C ILE A 101 -17.56 -19.12 27.34
N GLU A 102 -18.34 -18.05 27.15
CA GLU A 102 -18.80 -17.66 25.83
C GLU A 102 -17.58 -17.44 24.97
N VAL A 103 -17.24 -18.44 24.15
CA VAL A 103 -16.30 -18.30 23.04
C VAL A 103 -16.99 -17.37 22.07
N PRO A 104 -16.36 -16.27 21.59
CA PRO A 104 -16.96 -15.49 20.50
C PRO A 104 -17.29 -16.44 19.35
N GLU A 105 -18.50 -16.43 18.86
CA GLU A 105 -19.02 -17.40 17.87
C GLU A 105 -18.31 -17.33 16.51
N GLU A 106 -17.43 -16.34 16.27
CA GLU A 106 -16.55 -16.27 15.10
C GLU A 106 -15.16 -15.82 15.54
N GLY A 107 -14.19 -16.70 15.38
CA GLY A 107 -12.80 -16.48 15.76
C GLY A 107 -12.19 -15.32 14.96
N GLY A 108 -12.10 -14.15 15.59
CA GLY A 108 -11.36 -13.02 15.06
C GLY A 108 -9.85 -13.24 15.13
N THR A 109 -9.11 -12.34 14.45
CA THR A 109 -7.65 -12.35 14.44
C THR A 109 -7.10 -12.03 15.83
N GLN A 110 -6.26 -12.93 16.38
CA GLN A 110 -5.67 -12.83 17.73
C GLN A 110 -4.16 -13.00 17.65
N VAL A 111 -3.45 -12.66 18.75
CA VAL A 111 -2.01 -12.90 18.87
C VAL A 111 -1.74 -14.33 19.31
N TRP A 112 -0.83 -14.96 18.59
CA TRP A 112 -0.29 -16.28 18.86
C TRP A 112 1.22 -16.20 19.07
N LEU A 113 1.78 -17.08 19.84
CA LEU A 113 3.20 -17.18 20.16
C LEU A 113 3.75 -18.51 19.70
N LEU A 114 4.76 -18.48 18.82
CA LEU A 114 5.48 -19.66 18.33
C LEU A 114 6.88 -19.71 18.96
N PRO A 115 7.22 -20.76 19.76
CA PRO A 115 8.59 -20.98 20.21
C PRO A 115 9.52 -21.32 19.04
N MET A 116 10.69 -20.72 18.97
CA MET A 116 11.62 -20.93 17.85
C MET A 116 12.49 -22.18 18.01
N GLU A 117 12.60 -22.71 19.22
CA GLU A 117 13.30 -23.98 19.52
C GLU A 117 12.45 -25.23 19.21
N GLY A 118 11.21 -25.04 18.76
CA GLY A 118 10.24 -26.09 18.45
C GLY A 118 9.04 -26.09 19.40
N GLY A 119 7.99 -26.79 19.00
CA GLY A 119 6.72 -26.85 19.74
C GLY A 119 5.58 -26.23 18.94
N GLU A 120 4.38 -26.24 19.52
CA GLU A 120 3.17 -25.69 18.91
C GLU A 120 2.96 -24.22 19.31
N ALA A 121 2.36 -23.45 18.41
CA ALA A 121 1.96 -22.09 18.71
C ALA A 121 0.80 -22.07 19.72
N ARG A 122 0.89 -21.18 20.73
CA ARG A 122 -0.19 -20.95 21.70
C ARG A 122 -0.85 -19.59 21.49
N GLN A 123 -2.15 -19.51 21.74
CA GLN A 123 -2.89 -18.25 21.73
C GLN A 123 -2.55 -17.43 22.99
N VAL A 124 -2.27 -16.12 22.78
CA VAL A 124 -1.96 -15.19 23.89
C VAL A 124 -3.16 -14.29 24.18
N THR A 125 -3.81 -13.74 23.14
CA THR A 125 -4.94 -12.81 23.31
C THR A 125 -6.28 -13.48 23.07
N ARG A 126 -7.31 -13.00 23.78
CA ARG A 126 -8.73 -13.33 23.59
C ARG A 126 -9.56 -12.06 23.70
N LEU A 127 -9.21 -11.07 22.85
CA LEU A 127 -9.91 -9.81 22.82
C LEU A 127 -11.23 -9.94 22.05
N PRO A 128 -12.25 -9.13 22.40
CA PRO A 128 -13.58 -9.21 21.75
C PRO A 128 -13.57 -8.89 20.26
N ARG A 129 -12.52 -8.24 19.76
CA ARG A 129 -12.36 -7.83 18.37
C ARG A 129 -10.98 -8.21 17.85
N ASP A 130 -10.82 -8.14 16.53
CA ASP A 130 -9.57 -8.40 15.86
C ASP A 130 -8.42 -7.57 16.43
N VAL A 131 -7.26 -8.19 16.49
CA VAL A 131 -6.00 -7.52 16.74
C VAL A 131 -5.37 -7.18 15.40
N SER A 132 -4.95 -5.93 15.23
CA SER A 132 -4.37 -5.40 13.97
C SER A 132 -2.88 -5.11 14.04
N ASP A 133 -2.31 -4.87 15.21
CA ASP A 133 -0.85 -4.67 15.39
C ASP A 133 -0.40 -5.20 16.76
N VAL A 134 0.91 -5.49 16.87
CA VAL A 134 1.55 -6.01 18.09
C VAL A 134 2.97 -5.51 18.24
N ALA A 135 3.33 -5.07 19.46
CA ALA A 135 4.67 -4.64 19.84
C ALA A 135 5.08 -5.24 21.18
N TRP A 136 6.26 -5.84 21.26
CA TRP A 136 6.83 -6.41 22.47
C TRP A 136 7.37 -5.36 23.42
N SER A 137 7.18 -5.56 24.72
CA SER A 137 7.94 -4.82 25.74
C SER A 137 9.43 -5.22 25.69
N PRO A 138 10.35 -4.30 26.04
CA PRO A 138 11.80 -4.62 25.99
C PRO A 138 12.23 -5.79 26.88
N ASP A 139 11.51 -6.06 27.97
CA ASP A 139 11.75 -7.18 28.88
C ASP A 139 11.12 -8.52 28.45
N GLY A 140 10.33 -8.49 27.35
CA GLY A 140 9.67 -9.67 26.79
C GLY A 140 8.49 -10.22 27.63
N ARG A 141 8.06 -9.53 28.69
CA ARG A 141 6.98 -9.98 29.58
C ARG A 141 5.59 -9.56 29.12
N SER A 142 5.50 -8.51 28.33
CA SER A 142 4.23 -7.96 27.84
C SER A 142 4.28 -7.65 26.37
N ILE A 143 3.10 -7.56 25.78
CA ILE A 143 2.91 -6.97 24.45
C ILE A 143 1.89 -5.83 24.52
N CYS A 144 2.08 -4.82 23.70
CA CYS A 144 1.04 -3.85 23.38
C CYS A 144 0.40 -4.24 22.07
N VAL A 145 -0.93 -4.32 22.03
CA VAL A 145 -1.69 -4.67 20.84
C VAL A 145 -2.70 -3.57 20.50
N VAL A 146 -3.06 -3.48 19.23
CA VAL A 146 -4.15 -2.63 18.74
C VAL A 146 -5.38 -3.51 18.52
N SER A 147 -6.48 -3.18 19.19
CA SER A 147 -7.77 -3.82 18.97
C SER A 147 -8.90 -2.81 19.12
N ALA A 148 -9.91 -2.94 18.25
CA ALA A 148 -11.06 -2.05 18.28
C ALA A 148 -11.91 -2.23 19.54
N ALA A 149 -12.48 -1.13 20.03
CA ALA A 149 -13.47 -1.17 21.10
C ALA A 149 -14.72 -0.42 20.63
N LEU A 150 -15.89 -1.01 20.81
CA LEU A 150 -17.15 -0.35 20.48
C LEU A 150 -17.37 0.89 21.34
N ILE A 151 -17.73 2.00 20.71
CA ILE A 151 -18.11 3.23 21.41
C ILE A 151 -19.56 3.05 21.89
N GLY A 152 -19.79 3.30 23.18
CA GLY A 152 -21.12 3.24 23.77
C GLY A 152 -21.70 1.84 23.94
N ALA A 153 -20.90 0.78 23.77
CA ALA A 153 -21.32 -0.55 24.13
C ALA A 153 -21.65 -0.56 25.64
N ALA A 154 -22.94 -0.61 25.98
CA ALA A 154 -23.40 -0.90 27.32
C ALA A 154 -22.75 -2.21 27.77
N ARG A 155 -22.40 -2.33 29.06
CA ARG A 155 -22.01 -3.62 29.64
C ARG A 155 -23.05 -4.66 29.21
N PRO A 156 -22.64 -5.87 28.78
CA PRO A 156 -23.59 -6.88 28.36
C PRO A 156 -24.64 -7.04 29.48
N SER A 157 -25.87 -6.70 29.14
CA SER A 157 -26.99 -6.93 30.07
C SER A 157 -27.14 -8.44 30.18
N LYS A 158 -27.37 -8.95 31.40
CA LYS A 158 -27.69 -10.36 31.64
C LYS A 158 -29.09 -10.73 31.08
N ALA A 159 -29.66 -9.99 30.16
CA ALA A 159 -30.98 -10.22 29.60
C ALA A 159 -30.90 -11.36 28.57
N LYS A 160 -31.71 -12.36 28.81
CA LYS A 160 -31.85 -13.63 28.07
C LYS A 160 -32.47 -13.50 26.67
N GLU A 161 -32.79 -12.30 26.20
CA GLU A 161 -33.26 -12.03 24.86
C GLU A 161 -32.51 -10.81 24.34
N ALA A 162 -31.41 -11.06 23.65
CA ALA A 162 -30.71 -10.02 22.95
C ALA A 162 -31.60 -9.52 21.81
N MET A 163 -32.07 -8.27 21.88
CA MET A 163 -32.55 -7.56 20.71
C MET A 163 -31.47 -7.61 19.65
N PRO A 164 -31.79 -7.82 18.37
CA PRO A 164 -30.80 -7.69 17.30
C PRO A 164 -30.07 -6.35 17.45
N ASP A 165 -28.76 -6.35 17.24
CA ASP A 165 -27.99 -5.09 17.21
C ASP A 165 -28.69 -4.14 16.23
N PRO A 166 -28.95 -2.87 16.62
CA PRO A 166 -29.58 -1.92 15.71
C PRO A 166 -28.72 -1.79 14.46
N ASP A 167 -29.26 -2.13 13.31
CA ASP A 167 -28.59 -2.05 12.02
C ASP A 167 -28.61 -0.64 11.42
N ILE A 168 -29.40 0.28 12.02
CA ILE A 168 -29.46 1.69 11.63
C ILE A 168 -28.27 2.44 12.20
N ARG A 169 -27.41 2.96 11.32
CA ARG A 169 -26.22 3.72 11.70
C ARG A 169 -26.53 5.20 11.81
N GLN A 170 -26.11 5.79 12.93
CA GLN A 170 -26.17 7.24 13.15
C GLN A 170 -24.72 7.77 13.10
N ILE A 171 -24.43 8.64 12.14
CA ILE A 171 -23.07 9.10 11.82
C ILE A 171 -23.05 10.62 11.96
N ASP A 172 -22.13 11.11 12.79
CA ASP A 172 -21.95 12.51 13.12
C ASP A 172 -20.54 13.07 12.82
N ARG A 173 -19.74 12.28 12.06
CA ARG A 173 -18.35 12.64 11.71
C ARG A 173 -18.00 12.14 10.32
N LEU A 174 -17.01 12.79 9.68
CA LEU A 174 -16.38 12.33 8.44
C LEU A 174 -15.47 11.11 8.69
N PHE A 175 -14.95 10.50 7.62
CA PHE A 175 -14.12 9.29 7.67
C PHE A 175 -14.77 8.14 8.43
N TYR A 176 -16.10 8.01 8.28
CA TYR A 176 -16.92 7.00 8.95
C TYR A 176 -16.79 5.60 8.34
N GLN A 177 -16.19 5.50 7.15
CA GLN A 177 -15.94 4.27 6.41
C GLN A 177 -14.55 4.31 5.77
N LEU A 178 -13.97 3.13 5.50
CA LEU A 178 -12.66 2.98 4.86
C LEU A 178 -12.68 1.82 3.87
N ASN A 179 -12.14 2.04 2.70
CA ASN A 179 -12.04 1.03 1.64
C ASN A 179 -11.36 -0.25 2.14
N GLY A 180 -11.97 -1.39 1.92
CA GLY A 180 -11.51 -2.69 2.41
C GLY A 180 -11.86 -3.01 3.87
N THR A 181 -12.23 -2.02 4.67
CA THR A 181 -12.60 -2.18 6.09
C THR A 181 -14.10 -2.03 6.33
N GLY A 182 -14.78 -1.19 5.52
CA GLY A 182 -16.18 -0.83 5.71
C GLY A 182 -16.35 0.26 6.78
N PHE A 183 -17.40 0.20 7.59
CA PHE A 183 -17.69 1.23 8.59
C PHE A 183 -16.75 1.15 9.80
N THR A 184 -16.16 2.30 10.15
CA THR A 184 -15.12 2.41 11.20
C THR A 184 -15.53 3.34 12.35
N TYR A 185 -16.55 4.19 12.16
CA TYR A 185 -16.90 5.30 13.06
C TYR A 185 -17.20 4.89 14.50
N ASP A 186 -17.69 3.67 14.74
CA ASP A 186 -18.15 3.14 16.03
C ASP A 186 -17.13 2.17 16.68
N ARG A 187 -16.00 1.90 16.02
CA ARG A 187 -15.01 0.90 16.44
C ARG A 187 -13.56 1.39 16.28
N PRO A 188 -13.16 2.47 16.97
CA PRO A 188 -11.80 2.96 16.92
C PRO A 188 -10.82 1.95 17.49
N GLY A 189 -9.62 1.86 16.87
CA GLY A 189 -8.49 1.14 17.41
C GLY A 189 -8.03 1.73 18.74
N ASN A 190 -7.82 0.88 19.73
CA ASN A 190 -7.24 1.27 21.03
C ASN A 190 -6.08 0.37 21.39
N LEU A 191 -5.18 0.90 22.22
CA LEU A 191 -4.04 0.16 22.74
C LEU A 191 -4.47 -0.69 23.95
N TRP A 192 -4.02 -1.94 23.93
CA TRP A 192 -4.21 -2.90 25.03
C TRP A 192 -2.86 -3.44 25.48
N LEU A 193 -2.67 -3.52 26.78
CA LEU A 193 -1.50 -4.17 27.40
C LEU A 193 -1.88 -5.62 27.72
N VAL A 194 -1.06 -6.56 27.28
CA VAL A 194 -1.30 -7.99 27.49
C VAL A 194 -0.06 -8.62 28.12
N ASP A 195 -0.22 -9.29 29.23
CA ASP A 195 0.80 -10.10 29.87
C ASP A 195 0.99 -11.43 29.10
N ILE A 196 2.21 -11.77 28.75
CA ILE A 196 2.53 -12.93 27.88
C ILE A 196 2.26 -14.26 28.58
N GLU A 197 2.50 -14.35 29.86
CA GLU A 197 2.39 -15.61 30.62
C GLU A 197 0.91 -15.93 30.90
N SER A 198 0.19 -14.99 31.50
CA SER A 198 -1.20 -15.17 31.91
C SER A 198 -2.23 -14.90 30.83
N GLY A 199 -1.87 -14.14 29.78
CA GLY A 199 -2.81 -13.63 28.77
C GLY A 199 -3.75 -12.56 29.31
N ALA A 200 -3.53 -12.04 30.54
CA ALA A 200 -4.32 -10.97 31.12
C ALA A 200 -4.19 -9.70 30.29
N ALA A 201 -5.33 -9.15 29.85
CA ALA A 201 -5.38 -7.97 29.00
C ALA A 201 -6.03 -6.78 29.73
N SER A 202 -5.43 -5.59 29.62
CA SER A 202 -5.99 -4.36 30.12
C SER A 202 -5.95 -3.28 29.04
N ARG A 203 -7.05 -2.51 28.90
CA ARG A 203 -7.14 -1.44 27.92
C ARG A 203 -6.33 -0.25 28.42
N LEU A 204 -5.33 0.19 27.65
CA LEU A 204 -4.41 1.26 28.00
C LEU A 204 -4.90 2.63 27.51
N THR A 205 -5.51 2.69 26.32
CA THR A 205 -6.07 3.94 25.77
C THR A 205 -7.56 3.80 25.51
N SER A 206 -8.26 4.94 25.41
CA SER A 206 -9.70 4.99 25.17
C SER A 206 -10.07 6.28 24.40
N GLY A 207 -11.30 6.33 23.92
CA GLY A 207 -11.85 7.47 23.21
C GLY A 207 -12.34 7.11 21.81
N ARG A 208 -12.58 8.15 20.99
CA ARG A 208 -13.15 8.02 19.63
C ARG A 208 -12.07 8.07 18.53
N ALA A 209 -10.81 8.29 18.88
CA ALA A 209 -9.69 8.33 17.96
C ALA A 209 -9.13 6.94 17.72
N ASP A 210 -8.68 6.67 16.49
CA ASP A 210 -7.91 5.49 16.16
C ASP A 210 -6.48 5.66 16.68
N ASP A 211 -6.06 4.73 17.54
CA ASP A 211 -4.70 4.61 18.05
C ASP A 211 -4.01 3.45 17.34
N GLY A 212 -2.86 3.67 16.75
CA GLY A 212 -2.13 2.68 15.96
C GLY A 212 -0.62 2.78 16.07
N GLN A 213 0.08 1.80 15.46
CA GLN A 213 1.54 1.76 15.37
C GLN A 213 2.28 1.86 16.73
N PRO A 214 1.93 1.04 17.75
CA PRO A 214 2.56 1.14 19.06
C PRO A 214 4.05 0.81 19.01
N ARG A 215 4.87 1.58 19.75
CA ARG A 215 6.31 1.35 19.92
C ARG A 215 6.71 1.61 21.36
N TRP A 216 7.30 0.62 22.00
CA TRP A 216 7.78 0.73 23.36
C TRP A 216 9.03 1.58 23.46
N SER A 217 9.13 2.41 24.52
CA SER A 217 10.38 3.06 24.89
C SER A 217 11.42 2.03 25.33
N PRO A 218 12.72 2.30 25.16
CA PRO A 218 13.78 1.35 25.55
C PRO A 218 13.76 0.95 27.02
N ASP A 219 13.28 1.83 27.90
CA ASP A 219 13.13 1.57 29.34
C ASP A 219 11.84 0.80 29.73
N GLY A 220 10.95 0.54 28.75
CA GLY A 220 9.70 -0.16 28.98
C GLY A 220 8.62 0.61 29.73
N THR A 221 8.82 1.90 29.99
CA THR A 221 7.88 2.69 30.82
C THR A 221 6.80 3.41 30.02
N ARG A 222 7.00 3.57 28.71
CA ARG A 222 6.13 4.36 27.82
C ARG A 222 5.94 3.64 26.47
N ILE A 223 4.84 4.00 25.78
CA ILE A 223 4.55 3.54 24.42
C ILE A 223 4.24 4.76 23.55
N ALA A 224 4.98 4.95 22.46
CA ALA A 224 4.65 5.91 21.41
C ALA A 224 3.65 5.31 20.43
N PHE A 225 2.73 6.12 19.90
CA PHE A 225 1.72 5.68 18.95
C PHE A 225 1.21 6.85 18.09
N ALA A 226 0.72 6.54 16.90
CA ALA A 226 0.07 7.50 16.01
C ALA A 226 -1.42 7.59 16.33
N SER A 227 -1.99 8.81 16.34
CA SER A 227 -3.42 9.00 16.58
C SER A 227 -3.91 10.40 16.20
N SER A 228 -5.16 10.50 15.73
CA SER A 228 -5.86 11.76 15.45
C SER A 228 -6.81 12.11 16.58
N ARG A 229 -6.29 12.72 17.67
CA ARG A 229 -7.03 13.03 18.91
C ARG A 229 -7.50 14.48 19.03
N ASN A 230 -7.31 15.28 18.00
CA ASN A 230 -7.79 16.66 17.97
C ASN A 230 -9.33 16.70 17.95
N ARG A 231 -9.92 17.78 18.47
CA ARG A 231 -11.37 17.93 18.60
C ARG A 231 -12.10 17.74 17.26
N ASP A 232 -11.57 18.36 16.20
CA ASP A 232 -12.13 18.37 14.86
C ASP A 232 -11.22 17.57 13.88
N ALA A 233 -10.68 16.43 14.35
CA ALA A 233 -9.73 15.61 13.59
C ALA A 233 -10.31 15.04 12.28
N ASP A 234 -11.62 14.93 12.20
CA ASP A 234 -12.33 14.55 10.98
C ASP A 234 -12.57 15.71 10.00
N LEU A 235 -12.33 16.95 10.44
CA LEU A 235 -12.41 18.16 9.60
C LEU A 235 -11.04 18.71 9.19
N ALA A 236 -9.95 18.11 9.69
CA ALA A 236 -8.59 18.51 9.39
C ALA A 236 -7.75 17.27 9.05
N PHE A 237 -6.88 17.40 8.06
CA PHE A 237 -5.97 16.31 7.69
C PHE A 237 -4.79 16.27 8.67
N GLN A 238 -5.05 15.75 9.90
CA GLN A 238 -4.11 15.79 11.02
C GLN A 238 -3.92 14.45 11.67
N GLN A 239 -2.66 14.03 11.81
CA GLN A 239 -2.26 12.91 12.63
C GLN A 239 -1.05 13.27 13.47
N ASP A 240 -1.14 12.99 14.77
CA ASP A 240 -0.13 13.29 15.77
C ASP A 240 0.54 12.00 16.29
N ILE A 241 1.74 12.17 16.83
CA ILE A 241 2.38 11.17 17.68
C ILE A 241 2.10 11.50 19.14
N HIS A 242 1.67 10.48 19.86
CA HIS A 242 1.37 10.49 21.27
C HIS A 242 2.25 9.50 22.02
N VAL A 243 2.38 9.70 23.31
CA VAL A 243 3.03 8.77 24.23
C VAL A 243 2.06 8.47 25.37
N VAL A 244 1.93 7.20 25.73
CA VAL A 244 1.17 6.74 26.89
C VAL A 244 2.09 6.11 27.93
N GLY A 245 1.94 6.49 29.19
CA GLY A 245 2.62 5.87 30.32
C GLY A 245 2.01 4.50 30.65
N VAL A 246 2.83 3.46 30.68
CA VAL A 246 2.37 2.06 30.88
C VAL A 246 1.73 1.89 32.27
N ALA A 247 2.32 2.47 33.31
CA ALA A 247 1.84 2.30 34.70
C ALA A 247 0.56 3.08 35.01
N ASN A 248 0.27 4.19 34.31
CA ASN A 248 -0.80 5.12 34.69
C ASN A 248 -1.80 5.43 33.58
N GLY A 249 -1.58 4.96 32.36
CA GLY A 249 -2.43 5.21 31.19
C GLY A 249 -2.51 6.69 30.74
N ARG A 250 -1.64 7.56 31.28
CA ARG A 250 -1.66 8.99 30.92
C ARG A 250 -1.11 9.19 29.52
N VAL A 251 -1.95 9.73 28.64
CA VAL A 251 -1.58 10.08 27.26
C VAL A 251 -1.08 11.53 27.20
N ALA A 252 0.04 11.75 26.53
CA ALA A 252 0.59 13.06 26.22
C ALA A 252 0.89 13.14 24.70
N ARG A 253 0.60 14.29 24.10
CA ARG A 253 0.97 14.57 22.71
C ARG A 253 2.45 14.95 22.64
N VAL A 254 3.14 14.49 21.60
CA VAL A 254 4.57 14.75 21.36
C VAL A 254 4.75 15.74 20.22
N THR A 255 4.05 15.56 19.12
CA THR A 255 4.09 16.45 17.97
C THR A 255 3.18 17.66 18.19
N THR A 256 3.54 18.81 17.61
CA THR A 256 2.65 19.96 17.49
C THR A 256 2.53 20.36 16.03
N GLY A 257 1.37 20.80 15.62
CA GLY A 257 1.10 21.25 14.25
C GLY A 257 -0.02 22.29 14.23
N ARG A 258 -0.04 23.10 13.18
CA ARG A 258 -1.12 24.02 12.85
C ARG A 258 -1.51 23.79 11.40
N GLY A 259 -2.79 23.82 11.10
CA GLY A 259 -3.30 23.50 9.76
C GLY A 259 -3.22 22.00 9.49
N ASP A 260 -3.01 21.62 8.23
CA ASP A 260 -2.90 20.23 7.83
C ASP A 260 -1.48 19.70 8.00
N TYR A 261 -1.35 18.55 8.65
CA TYR A 261 -0.09 17.85 8.86
C TYR A 261 -0.33 16.37 9.14
N TRP A 262 0.67 15.54 8.86
CA TRP A 262 0.59 14.11 9.09
C TRP A 262 1.93 13.57 9.59
N PHE A 263 1.93 12.93 10.77
CA PHE A 263 3.10 12.23 11.33
C PHE A 263 2.73 10.81 11.69
N ASP A 264 3.57 9.85 11.26
CA ASP A 264 3.40 8.42 11.55
C ASP A 264 4.74 7.70 11.72
N ALA A 265 4.69 6.33 11.73
CA ALA A 265 5.86 5.45 11.85
C ALA A 265 6.81 5.80 13.02
N PRO A 266 6.31 5.99 14.26
CA PRO A 266 7.17 6.37 15.40
C PRO A 266 8.25 5.32 15.67
N ALA A 267 9.48 5.78 15.97
CA ALA A 267 10.60 4.97 16.41
C ALA A 267 11.36 5.69 17.53
N TRP A 268 11.67 4.98 18.61
CA TRP A 268 12.43 5.55 19.71
C TRP A 268 13.93 5.58 19.42
N SER A 269 14.59 6.66 19.82
CA SER A 269 16.05 6.65 19.93
C SER A 269 16.50 5.67 21.02
N PRO A 270 17.71 5.07 20.91
CA PRO A 270 18.19 4.09 21.89
C PRO A 270 18.26 4.59 23.33
N ASP A 271 18.45 5.89 23.54
CA ASP A 271 18.47 6.54 24.86
C ASP A 271 17.08 6.93 25.37
N GLY A 272 16.03 6.75 24.57
CA GLY A 272 14.65 7.11 24.88
C GLY A 272 14.37 8.63 24.96
N ALA A 273 15.33 9.46 24.56
CA ALA A 273 15.18 10.92 24.61
C ALA A 273 14.36 11.47 23.45
N TRP A 274 14.40 10.79 22.29
CA TRP A 274 13.78 11.23 21.05
C TRP A 274 12.84 10.18 20.46
N ILE A 275 11.88 10.67 19.68
CA ILE A 275 11.03 9.86 18.81
C ILE A 275 11.24 10.35 17.38
N GLY A 276 11.79 9.48 16.52
CA GLY A 276 11.82 9.67 15.08
C GLY A 276 10.47 9.34 14.47
N VAL A 277 10.09 10.06 13.42
CA VAL A 277 8.82 9.86 12.70
C VAL A 277 9.01 10.16 11.21
N ILE A 278 8.07 9.72 10.39
CA ILE A 278 7.90 10.19 9.00
C ILE A 278 6.69 11.12 8.96
N GLY A 279 6.78 12.21 8.21
CA GLY A 279 5.63 13.07 8.01
C GLY A 279 5.92 14.42 7.41
N HIS A 280 4.87 15.25 7.33
CA HIS A 280 4.91 16.58 6.72
C HIS A 280 3.94 17.54 7.38
N ARG A 281 4.11 18.83 7.07
CA ARG A 281 3.23 19.94 7.49
C ARG A 281 2.48 20.54 6.31
N SER A 282 2.19 19.76 5.32
CA SER A 282 1.38 20.07 4.13
C SER A 282 1.64 21.45 3.48
N PRO A 283 2.91 21.92 3.31
CA PRO A 283 3.18 23.22 2.74
C PRO A 283 2.81 23.34 1.25
N ALA A 284 2.65 22.23 0.56
CA ALA A 284 2.33 22.13 -0.87
C ALA A 284 1.06 21.29 -1.10
N GLY A 285 0.10 21.33 -0.18
CA GLY A 285 -1.12 20.55 -0.28
C GLY A 285 -0.84 19.04 -0.32
N ALA A 286 -1.59 18.29 -1.13
CA ALA A 286 -1.45 16.85 -1.26
C ALA A 286 -0.11 16.40 -1.89
N GLY A 287 0.58 17.29 -2.63
CA GLY A 287 1.94 17.04 -3.12
C GLY A 287 3.03 17.24 -2.06
N SER A 288 2.68 17.44 -0.80
CA SER A 288 3.65 17.64 0.28
C SER A 288 4.47 16.38 0.54
N ARG A 289 5.75 16.61 0.80
CA ARG A 289 6.75 15.56 0.99
C ARG A 289 6.78 15.07 2.43
N GLY A 290 6.70 13.76 2.64
CA GLY A 290 6.98 13.14 3.92
C GLY A 290 8.48 13.07 4.17
N ASP A 291 8.95 13.82 5.17
CA ASP A 291 10.33 13.88 5.63
C ASP A 291 10.54 13.02 6.88
N VAL A 292 11.80 12.73 7.21
CA VAL A 292 12.18 12.16 8.50
C VAL A 292 12.36 13.29 9.51
N TRP A 293 11.60 13.21 10.60
CA TRP A 293 11.63 14.17 11.71
C TRP A 293 12.05 13.49 13.00
N ARG A 294 12.53 14.30 14.01
CA ARG A 294 12.65 13.88 15.40
C ARG A 294 11.97 14.88 16.35
N PHE A 295 11.40 14.34 17.40
CA PHE A 295 10.73 15.11 18.47
C PHE A 295 11.24 14.64 19.82
N ARG A 296 11.37 15.55 20.82
CA ARG A 296 11.66 15.14 22.19
C ARG A 296 10.53 14.33 22.77
N SER A 297 10.85 13.21 23.40
CA SER A 297 9.84 12.28 23.90
C SER A 297 9.07 12.79 25.13
N SER A 298 9.51 13.88 25.74
CA SER A 298 8.99 14.39 27.03
C SER A 298 8.17 15.68 26.94
N VAL A 299 8.20 16.37 25.81
CA VAL A 299 7.50 17.66 25.61
C VAL A 299 6.92 17.74 24.21
N ALA A 300 5.74 18.36 24.09
CA ALA A 300 5.18 18.71 22.80
C ALA A 300 5.93 19.90 22.20
N GLU A 301 6.54 19.71 21.04
CA GLU A 301 7.34 20.73 20.35
C GLU A 301 7.18 20.67 18.83
N ASP A 302 7.78 21.66 18.15
CA ASP A 302 7.71 21.73 16.68
C ASP A 302 8.57 20.69 15.97
N GLY A 303 9.44 19.98 16.69
CA GLY A 303 10.32 18.96 16.15
C GLY A 303 11.43 19.50 15.24
N GLU A 304 12.29 18.59 14.82
CA GLU A 304 13.40 18.86 13.89
C GLU A 304 13.24 18.03 12.63
N ASN A 305 13.14 18.70 11.47
CA ASN A 305 13.17 18.03 10.18
C ASN A 305 14.62 17.66 9.83
N LEU A 306 14.91 16.37 9.74
CA LEU A 306 16.26 15.85 9.49
C LEU A 306 16.60 15.72 8.00
N THR A 307 15.60 15.68 7.12
CA THR A 307 15.77 15.49 5.67
C THR A 307 15.28 16.67 4.83
N ALA A 308 15.05 17.84 5.44
CA ALA A 308 14.51 19.02 4.76
C ALA A 308 15.23 19.37 3.45
N ASP A 309 16.56 19.25 3.45
CA ASP A 309 17.43 19.62 2.32
C ASP A 309 17.67 18.47 1.32
N ALA A 310 17.12 17.27 1.58
CA ALA A 310 17.40 16.10 0.75
C ALA A 310 16.45 15.92 -0.43
N ASP A 311 15.30 16.61 -0.41
CA ASP A 311 14.24 16.55 -1.41
C ASP A 311 13.78 15.11 -1.75
N LEU A 312 13.64 14.25 -0.72
CA LEU A 312 13.24 12.84 -0.79
C LEU A 312 11.87 12.61 -0.13
N PHE A 313 11.09 11.70 -0.67
CA PHE A 313 9.80 11.27 -0.13
C PHE A 313 9.97 10.01 0.71
N ALA A 314 10.09 10.10 2.03
CA ALA A 314 10.18 8.94 2.92
C ALA A 314 8.84 8.19 3.10
N ASP A 315 7.74 8.77 2.66
CA ASP A 315 6.37 8.23 2.71
C ASP A 315 5.81 7.79 1.35
N ALA A 316 6.63 7.78 0.31
CA ALA A 316 6.18 7.50 -1.05
C ALA A 316 5.60 6.09 -1.25
N GLY A 317 4.64 5.99 -2.17
CA GLY A 317 4.03 4.74 -2.59
C GLY A 317 4.33 4.38 -4.04
N MET A 318 4.96 3.23 -4.30
CA MET A 318 5.13 2.72 -5.67
C MET A 318 3.94 1.88 -6.10
N ASN A 319 3.40 2.15 -7.29
CA ASN A 319 2.33 1.34 -7.87
C ASN A 319 2.84 -0.04 -8.31
N SER A 320 2.05 -1.04 -8.00
CA SER A 320 2.25 -2.42 -8.41
C SER A 320 0.90 -3.11 -8.52
N ASP A 321 0.77 -4.07 -9.41
CA ASP A 321 -0.40 -4.95 -9.50
C ASP A 321 -0.17 -6.30 -8.78
N LEU A 322 0.99 -6.48 -8.15
CA LEU A 322 1.32 -7.66 -7.35
C LEU A 322 1.32 -7.41 -5.85
N LEU A 323 1.56 -6.16 -5.46
CA LEU A 323 1.79 -5.75 -4.08
C LEU A 323 0.72 -4.74 -3.64
N GLY A 324 0.21 -4.87 -2.43
CA GLY A 324 -0.50 -3.79 -1.77
C GLY A 324 0.47 -2.68 -1.33
N ALA A 325 -0.06 -1.55 -0.87
CA ALA A 325 0.74 -0.47 -0.32
C ALA A 325 1.59 -0.99 0.86
N ALA A 326 2.88 -0.76 0.83
CA ALA A 326 3.78 -1.02 1.94
C ALA A 326 3.89 0.25 2.78
N GLY A 327 3.68 0.11 4.09
CA GLY A 327 3.92 1.21 5.03
C GLY A 327 5.41 1.53 5.14
N SER A 328 5.72 2.80 5.29
CA SER A 328 7.08 3.28 5.53
C SER A 328 7.51 3.02 6.98
N THR A 329 8.79 2.76 7.19
CA THR A 329 9.39 2.54 8.51
C THR A 329 10.72 3.24 8.60
N ILE A 330 11.09 3.66 9.83
CA ILE A 330 12.40 4.21 10.14
C ILE A 330 13.05 3.43 11.29
N HIS A 331 14.37 3.37 11.28
CA HIS A 331 15.12 2.61 12.26
C HIS A 331 16.35 3.41 12.74
N PHE A 332 16.47 3.61 14.05
CA PHE A 332 17.68 4.14 14.63
C PHE A 332 18.80 3.09 14.63
N SER A 333 20.02 3.51 14.39
CA SER A 333 21.21 2.70 14.71
C SER A 333 21.35 2.55 16.23
N ARG A 334 22.08 1.52 16.70
CA ARG A 334 22.25 1.24 18.12
C ARG A 334 22.87 2.40 18.92
N ASP A 335 23.75 3.16 18.29
CA ASP A 335 24.40 4.33 18.88
C ASP A 335 23.59 5.63 18.74
N GLY A 336 22.39 5.56 18.14
CA GLY A 336 21.53 6.72 17.90
C GLY A 336 22.01 7.70 16.84
N ARG A 337 23.16 7.43 16.21
CA ARG A 337 23.78 8.34 15.23
C ARG A 337 23.01 8.44 13.92
N TRP A 338 22.43 7.34 13.44
CA TRP A 338 21.78 7.24 12.16
C TRP A 338 20.30 6.88 12.29
N ILE A 339 19.50 7.43 11.39
CA ILE A 339 18.14 6.92 11.09
C ILE A 339 18.16 6.39 9.65
N THR A 340 17.86 5.10 9.49
CA THR A 340 17.72 4.42 8.20
C THR A 340 16.26 4.46 7.76
N PHE A 341 16.01 4.73 6.48
CA PHE A 341 14.68 4.76 5.85
C PHE A 341 14.78 4.35 4.39
N ALA A 342 13.64 4.10 3.76
CA ALA A 342 13.56 3.85 2.32
C ALA A 342 12.83 5.01 1.63
N ALA A 343 13.30 5.42 0.45
CA ALA A 343 12.70 6.49 -0.34
C ALA A 343 12.98 6.30 -1.84
N PRO A 344 12.08 6.75 -2.73
CA PRO A 344 12.28 6.66 -4.16
C PRO A 344 13.22 7.74 -4.68
N ILE A 345 13.88 7.40 -5.76
CA ILE A 345 14.58 8.31 -6.65
C ILE A 345 14.45 7.79 -8.08
N GLU A 346 13.89 8.61 -8.99
CA GLU A 346 13.78 8.31 -10.43
C GLU A 346 13.26 6.89 -10.74
N GLY A 347 12.16 6.49 -10.13
CA GLY A 347 11.53 5.17 -10.35
C GLY A 347 12.21 3.99 -9.67
N SER A 348 13.32 4.17 -8.94
CA SER A 348 13.90 3.19 -8.03
C SER A 348 13.53 3.52 -6.59
N TYR A 349 13.46 2.51 -5.72
CA TYR A 349 13.16 2.71 -4.30
C TYR A 349 14.32 2.17 -3.46
N GLU A 350 15.09 3.07 -2.85
CA GLU A 350 16.40 2.83 -2.29
C GLU A 350 16.44 2.94 -0.77
N LEU A 351 17.45 2.33 -0.16
CA LEU A 351 17.79 2.59 1.24
C LEU A 351 18.61 3.87 1.37
N TRP A 352 18.23 4.65 2.35
CA TRP A 352 18.88 5.90 2.75
C TRP A 352 19.14 5.91 4.25
N ARG A 353 20.05 6.73 4.71
CA ARG A 353 20.16 7.08 6.12
C ARG A 353 20.48 8.56 6.30
N VAL A 354 20.02 9.13 7.39
CA VAL A 354 20.34 10.48 7.80
C VAL A 354 21.16 10.45 9.09
N GLU A 355 22.26 11.20 9.15
CA GLU A 355 23.02 11.41 10.37
C GLU A 355 22.29 12.44 11.23
N VAL A 356 21.87 12.02 12.41
CA VAL A 356 20.93 12.76 13.28
C VAL A 356 21.44 14.17 13.64
N GLU A 357 22.72 14.30 13.99
CA GLU A 357 23.29 15.58 14.43
C GLU A 357 23.67 16.53 13.28
N THR A 358 24.16 15.98 12.17
CA THR A 358 24.61 16.82 11.03
C THR A 358 23.54 17.00 9.95
N ARG A 359 22.45 16.24 10.03
CA ARG A 359 21.37 16.15 9.01
C ARG A 359 21.87 15.75 7.62
N ARG A 360 23.06 15.19 7.53
CA ARG A 360 23.62 14.68 6.27
C ARG A 360 22.92 13.40 5.88
N VAL A 361 22.34 13.38 4.67
CA VAL A 361 21.69 12.21 4.08
C VAL A 361 22.70 11.44 3.22
N GLU A 362 22.69 10.12 3.33
CA GLU A 362 23.50 9.19 2.51
C GLU A 362 22.59 8.19 1.79
N ARG A 363 22.74 8.08 0.46
CA ARG A 363 22.15 7.00 -0.32
C ARG A 363 22.97 5.73 -0.10
N LEU A 364 22.34 4.67 0.34
CA LEU A 364 23.01 3.41 0.70
C LEU A 364 23.02 2.39 -0.43
N THR A 365 21.94 2.35 -1.22
CA THR A 365 21.80 1.41 -2.35
C THR A 365 21.56 2.17 -3.65
N GLU A 366 21.82 1.50 -4.79
CA GLU A 366 21.55 2.03 -6.12
C GLU A 366 21.38 0.88 -7.10
N ASP A 367 20.12 0.62 -7.49
CA ASP A 367 19.79 -0.44 -8.43
C ASP A 367 18.38 -0.17 -9.04
N ARG A 368 18.02 -0.92 -10.08
CA ARG A 368 16.70 -0.90 -10.72
C ARG A 368 15.75 -1.82 -9.98
N HIS A 369 15.25 -1.36 -8.83
CA HIS A 369 14.39 -2.17 -7.95
C HIS A 369 13.40 -1.35 -7.13
N PHE A 370 12.47 -2.07 -6.50
CA PHE A 370 11.61 -1.57 -5.44
C PHE A 370 11.88 -2.36 -4.15
N LEU A 371 12.42 -1.68 -3.13
CA LEU A 371 12.58 -2.20 -1.76
C LEU A 371 11.36 -1.84 -0.92
N TYR A 372 10.82 -2.82 -0.21
CA TYR A 372 9.67 -2.62 0.68
C TYR A 372 9.74 -3.54 1.90
N SER A 373 8.87 -3.29 2.89
CA SER A 373 8.80 -4.10 4.12
C SER A 373 10.14 -4.25 4.81
N THR A 374 10.81 -3.13 5.06
CA THR A 374 12.16 -3.06 5.63
C THR A 374 12.16 -3.21 7.15
N ASP A 375 13.12 -3.96 7.69
CA ASP A 375 13.39 -4.08 9.12
C ASP A 375 14.89 -4.10 9.39
N GLN A 376 15.31 -3.64 10.57
CA GLN A 376 16.71 -3.46 10.92
C GLN A 376 17.02 -3.97 12.32
N THR A 377 18.22 -4.57 12.46
CA THR A 377 18.80 -4.89 13.78
C THR A 377 20.25 -4.48 13.85
N ALA A 378 20.76 -4.31 15.08
CA ALA A 378 22.17 -4.02 15.31
C ALA A 378 23.03 -5.30 15.15
N ILE A 379 24.18 -5.17 14.48
CA ILE A 379 25.20 -6.19 14.40
C ILE A 379 26.55 -5.63 14.82
N ARG A 380 27.59 -6.48 14.93
CA ARG A 380 28.93 -6.01 15.20
C ARG A 380 29.43 -5.09 14.08
N GLY A 381 29.74 -3.85 14.41
CA GLY A 381 30.27 -2.87 13.46
C GLY A 381 29.23 -2.08 12.66
N GLY A 382 27.95 -2.26 12.96
CA GLY A 382 26.90 -1.51 12.25
C GLY A 382 25.48 -2.04 12.46
N SER A 383 24.73 -2.07 11.38
CA SER A 383 23.34 -2.58 11.37
C SER A 383 23.16 -3.55 10.21
N ARG A 384 22.25 -4.49 10.35
CA ARG A 384 21.75 -5.37 9.27
C ARG A 384 20.32 -5.02 8.95
N VAL A 385 20.04 -4.81 7.66
CA VAL A 385 18.73 -4.52 7.12
C VAL A 385 18.23 -5.70 6.30
N ALA A 386 17.03 -6.17 6.58
CA ALA A 386 16.32 -7.13 5.76
C ALA A 386 15.16 -6.43 5.05
N SER A 387 15.00 -6.64 3.76
CA SER A 387 13.92 -6.05 2.95
C SER A 387 13.38 -7.07 1.96
N ALA A 388 12.15 -6.89 1.53
CA ALA A 388 11.68 -7.52 0.30
C ALA A 388 12.09 -6.64 -0.89
N ARG A 389 12.58 -7.27 -1.98
CA ARG A 389 13.01 -6.62 -3.22
C ARG A 389 12.32 -7.23 -4.42
N VAL A 390 11.73 -6.40 -5.28
CA VAL A 390 11.18 -6.76 -6.58
C VAL A 390 11.87 -5.94 -7.66
N THR A 391 12.01 -6.51 -8.87
CA THR A 391 12.46 -5.79 -10.07
C THR A 391 11.40 -5.89 -11.18
N ALA A 392 11.63 -5.27 -12.31
CA ALA A 392 10.69 -5.31 -13.42
C ALA A 392 10.42 -6.73 -13.98
N THR A 393 11.42 -7.63 -13.85
CA THR A 393 11.34 -9.00 -14.38
C THR A 393 11.56 -10.09 -13.33
N ARG A 394 11.66 -9.72 -12.06
CA ARG A 394 11.80 -10.68 -10.97
C ARG A 394 10.80 -10.40 -9.88
N ALA A 395 9.98 -11.39 -9.54
CA ALA A 395 9.10 -11.36 -8.37
C ALA A 395 9.90 -11.17 -7.07
N ALA A 396 9.20 -10.75 -6.02
CA ALA A 396 9.86 -10.32 -4.79
C ALA A 396 10.58 -11.46 -4.05
N ASP A 397 11.79 -11.15 -3.60
CA ASP A 397 12.65 -11.97 -2.75
C ASP A 397 13.16 -11.19 -1.54
N ILE A 398 13.64 -11.90 -0.51
CA ILE A 398 14.29 -11.28 0.64
C ILE A 398 15.75 -10.98 0.31
N VAL A 399 16.15 -9.74 0.60
CA VAL A 399 17.52 -9.25 0.47
C VAL A 399 18.06 -8.71 1.80
N ILE A 400 19.36 -8.85 2.01
CA ILE A 400 20.08 -8.44 3.21
C ILE A 400 21.14 -7.41 2.83
N HIS A 401 21.18 -6.31 3.59
CA HIS A 401 22.20 -5.28 3.48
C HIS A 401 22.88 -5.11 4.84
N ASP A 402 24.22 -5.20 4.86
CA ASP A 402 25.02 -4.96 6.07
C ASP A 402 25.56 -3.53 6.02
N LEU A 403 25.04 -2.66 6.88
CA LEU A 403 25.32 -1.24 6.93
C LEU A 403 26.45 -0.95 7.92
N PRO A 404 27.58 -0.36 7.51
CA PRO A 404 28.64 0.02 8.45
C PRO A 404 28.19 1.18 9.36
N ALA A 405 28.67 1.21 10.60
CA ALA A 405 28.44 2.32 11.53
C ALA A 405 29.14 3.61 11.04
N ALA A 406 30.27 3.46 10.33
CA ALA A 406 30.98 4.58 9.71
C ALA A 406 30.24 5.14 8.49
N ARG A 407 30.56 6.38 8.13
CA ARG A 407 30.11 6.97 6.86
C ARG A 407 30.64 6.19 5.68
N LEU A 408 29.84 6.09 4.63
CA LEU A 408 30.31 5.56 3.36
C LEU A 408 31.26 6.56 2.66
N PRO A 409 32.28 6.07 1.97
CA PRO A 409 33.02 6.90 1.02
C PRO A 409 32.08 7.54 -0.01
N ALA A 410 32.44 8.71 -0.53
CA ALA A 410 31.62 9.39 -1.54
C ALA A 410 31.39 8.49 -2.77
N GLY A 411 30.13 8.34 -3.16
CA GLY A 411 29.73 7.50 -4.29
C GLY A 411 29.69 5.98 -4.00
N ALA A 412 30.13 5.53 -2.82
CA ALA A 412 30.01 4.11 -2.45
C ALA A 412 28.55 3.72 -2.21
N ARG A 413 28.24 2.47 -2.57
CA ARG A 413 26.92 1.84 -2.36
C ARG A 413 27.12 0.46 -1.75
N ILE A 414 26.06 -0.03 -1.13
CA ILE A 414 26.00 -1.35 -0.49
C ILE A 414 25.21 -2.28 -1.38
N GLU A 415 25.80 -3.38 -1.77
CA GLU A 415 25.09 -4.42 -2.51
C GLU A 415 24.22 -5.25 -1.58
N GLY A 416 22.99 -5.54 -2.04
CA GLY A 416 22.06 -6.42 -1.35
C GLY A 416 22.30 -7.89 -1.70
N ARG A 417 22.54 -8.73 -0.67
CA ARG A 417 22.61 -10.18 -0.85
C ARG A 417 21.19 -10.78 -0.84
N ARG A 418 20.76 -11.37 -1.96
CA ARG A 418 19.51 -12.12 -2.05
C ARG A 418 19.65 -13.45 -1.29
N VAL A 419 18.68 -13.74 -0.41
CA VAL A 419 18.68 -14.95 0.44
C VAL A 419 17.48 -15.87 0.18
N THR A 420 16.56 -15.49 -0.72
CA THR A 420 15.45 -16.36 -1.15
C THR A 420 15.35 -16.43 -2.67
N ASP A 421 14.60 -17.41 -3.15
CA ASP A 421 14.15 -17.54 -4.55
C ASP A 421 12.73 -18.13 -4.54
N LEU A 422 11.74 -17.28 -4.16
CA LEU A 422 10.38 -17.75 -3.88
C LEU A 422 9.61 -18.18 -5.13
N MET A 423 9.97 -17.66 -6.30
CA MET A 423 9.30 -17.93 -7.57
C MET A 423 10.18 -18.66 -8.59
N GLY A 424 11.46 -18.91 -8.28
CA GLY A 424 12.43 -19.45 -9.24
C GLY A 424 11.98 -20.73 -9.93
N GLU A 425 11.42 -21.68 -9.18
CA GLU A 425 10.87 -22.92 -9.74
C GLU A 425 9.55 -22.70 -10.48
N ALA A 426 8.61 -21.95 -9.89
CA ALA A 426 7.25 -21.78 -10.42
C ALA A 426 7.21 -20.97 -11.73
N TRP A 427 8.18 -20.08 -11.94
CA TRP A 427 8.26 -19.18 -13.10
C TRP A 427 9.52 -19.38 -13.94
N ALA A 428 10.23 -20.51 -13.76
CA ALA A 428 11.47 -20.79 -14.48
C ALA A 428 11.31 -20.85 -16.02
N ASP A 429 10.12 -21.17 -16.50
CA ASP A 429 9.77 -21.23 -17.92
C ASP A 429 9.11 -19.96 -18.47
N ILE A 430 8.87 -18.94 -17.64
CA ILE A 430 8.22 -17.70 -18.08
C ILE A 430 9.26 -16.69 -18.55
N GLU A 431 9.12 -16.26 -19.80
CA GLU A 431 9.96 -15.22 -20.39
C GLU A 431 9.32 -13.85 -20.19
N LEU A 432 9.99 -12.96 -19.46
CA LEU A 432 9.55 -11.61 -19.18
C LEU A 432 10.39 -10.60 -19.96
N VAL A 433 9.77 -9.49 -20.35
CA VAL A 433 10.41 -8.43 -21.13
C VAL A 433 10.92 -7.34 -20.18
N GLU A 434 12.21 -7.00 -20.30
CA GLU A 434 12.80 -5.87 -19.58
C GLU A 434 12.32 -4.54 -20.16
N PRO A 435 11.89 -3.59 -19.30
CA PRO A 435 11.53 -2.25 -19.74
C PRO A 435 12.74 -1.47 -20.24
N ILE A 436 12.55 -0.72 -21.31
CA ILE A 436 13.51 0.25 -21.83
C ILE A 436 13.16 1.61 -21.24
N GLU A 437 14.07 2.19 -20.47
CA GLU A 437 13.89 3.52 -19.90
C GLU A 437 13.88 4.61 -21.00
N ARG A 438 12.96 5.54 -20.88
CA ARG A 438 12.80 6.69 -21.79
C ARG A 438 12.63 7.96 -20.99
N TRP A 439 13.21 9.04 -21.46
CA TRP A 439 13.05 10.37 -20.91
C TRP A 439 12.57 11.35 -21.97
N HIS A 440 11.65 12.22 -21.61
CA HIS A 440 11.07 13.24 -22.49
C HIS A 440 11.07 14.58 -21.78
N ASP A 441 11.34 15.65 -22.52
CA ASP A 441 11.23 17.02 -21.99
C ASP A 441 9.85 17.61 -22.36
N VAL A 442 9.08 17.98 -21.33
CA VAL A 442 7.74 18.55 -21.49
C VAL A 442 7.65 19.82 -20.64
N GLU A 443 7.48 20.98 -21.29
CA GLU A 443 7.35 22.26 -20.59
C GLU A 443 8.46 22.50 -19.53
N GLY A 444 9.70 22.13 -19.86
CA GLY A 444 10.87 22.27 -19.00
C GLY A 444 10.97 21.24 -17.87
N ARG A 445 10.17 20.18 -17.89
CA ARG A 445 10.24 19.03 -16.96
C ARG A 445 10.70 17.80 -17.69
N ARG A 446 11.60 17.04 -17.05
CA ARG A 446 12.02 15.72 -17.52
C ARG A 446 11.03 14.65 -17.03
N ILE A 447 10.36 13.98 -17.95
CA ILE A 447 9.37 12.93 -17.70
C ILE A 447 10.03 11.56 -17.93
N GLN A 448 10.13 10.75 -16.88
CA GLN A 448 10.63 9.39 -16.96
C GLN A 448 9.52 8.43 -17.38
N GLY A 449 9.84 7.51 -18.27
CA GLY A 449 8.93 6.46 -18.71
C GLY A 449 9.64 5.14 -18.99
N TRP A 450 8.84 4.10 -19.15
CA TRP A 450 9.27 2.72 -19.44
C TRP A 450 8.52 2.22 -20.66
N PHE A 451 9.29 1.79 -21.66
CA PHE A 451 8.77 1.15 -22.85
C PHE A 451 9.04 -0.36 -22.82
N LEU A 452 8.00 -1.16 -22.89
CA LEU A 452 8.10 -2.61 -23.04
C LEU A 452 7.72 -2.99 -24.48
N PRO A 453 8.69 -3.32 -25.34
CA PRO A 453 8.41 -3.70 -26.70
C PRO A 453 7.73 -5.07 -26.79
N ALA A 454 6.67 -5.18 -27.55
CA ALA A 454 6.12 -6.48 -27.93
C ALA A 454 7.12 -7.27 -28.81
N PRO A 455 7.08 -8.60 -28.83
CA PRO A 455 7.97 -9.41 -29.65
C PRO A 455 7.94 -8.98 -31.13
N GLY A 456 9.12 -8.76 -31.72
CA GLY A 456 9.27 -8.33 -33.10
C GLY A 456 8.95 -6.84 -33.36
N THR A 457 8.94 -6.01 -32.33
CA THR A 457 8.83 -4.55 -32.49
C THR A 457 10.10 -4.00 -33.17
N SER A 458 9.93 -3.30 -34.28
CA SER A 458 11.01 -2.58 -34.99
C SER A 458 10.39 -1.40 -35.77
N VAL A 459 11.23 -0.56 -36.34
CA VAL A 459 10.80 0.54 -37.22
C VAL A 459 10.03 0.02 -38.44
N ASP A 460 10.42 -1.15 -38.98
CA ASP A 460 9.73 -1.79 -40.11
C ASP A 460 8.47 -2.58 -39.67
N SER A 461 8.26 -2.77 -38.37
CA SER A 461 7.14 -3.52 -37.79
C SER A 461 6.65 -2.88 -36.51
N PRO A 462 6.09 -1.64 -36.59
CA PRO A 462 5.52 -0.98 -35.43
C PRO A 462 4.35 -1.80 -34.86
N LYS A 463 4.29 -1.91 -33.53
CA LYS A 463 3.26 -2.69 -32.84
C LYS A 463 2.16 -1.77 -32.27
N PRO A 464 0.96 -2.33 -31.99
CA PRO A 464 -0.01 -1.63 -31.16
C PRO A 464 0.65 -1.18 -29.86
N LEU A 465 0.29 0.01 -29.34
CA LEU A 465 0.82 0.55 -28.09
C LEU A 465 -0.31 0.78 -27.11
N VAL A 466 -0.15 0.31 -25.86
CA VAL A 466 -1.04 0.62 -24.75
C VAL A 466 -0.32 1.57 -23.79
N LEU A 467 -0.87 2.79 -23.64
CA LEU A 467 -0.45 3.76 -22.63
C LEU A 467 -1.03 3.33 -21.28
N GLN A 468 -0.16 3.17 -20.28
CA GLN A 468 -0.51 2.86 -18.90
C GLN A 468 -0.32 4.07 -18.00
N ILE A 469 -1.31 4.41 -17.20
CA ILE A 469 -1.29 5.59 -16.32
C ILE A 469 -1.52 5.14 -14.88
N HIS A 470 -0.59 5.52 -13.96
CA HIS A 470 -0.69 5.15 -12.56
C HIS A 470 -1.77 5.92 -11.79
N GLY A 471 -2.18 5.36 -10.66
CA GLY A 471 -3.04 6.03 -9.68
C GLY A 471 -2.26 6.99 -8.78
N GLY A 472 -2.92 7.67 -7.91
CA GLY A 472 -2.40 8.66 -6.97
C GLY A 472 -3.24 9.92 -7.03
N PRO A 473 -2.74 11.05 -7.58
CA PRO A 473 -1.54 11.25 -8.42
C PRO A 473 -0.19 11.16 -7.70
N GLN A 474 -0.10 11.47 -6.42
CA GLN A 474 1.14 11.47 -5.62
C GLN A 474 1.59 10.04 -5.28
N THR A 475 1.98 9.30 -6.29
CA THR A 475 2.64 7.97 -6.25
C THR A 475 3.62 7.90 -7.41
N LEU A 476 4.10 6.73 -7.78
CA LEU A 476 4.95 6.57 -8.96
C LEU A 476 4.84 5.17 -9.56
N TYR A 477 5.15 5.01 -10.84
CA TYR A 477 5.66 3.80 -11.44
C TYR A 477 7.18 3.72 -11.25
N GLY A 478 7.75 2.54 -11.38
CA GLY A 478 9.19 2.35 -11.27
C GLY A 478 9.62 0.96 -11.67
N TRP A 479 10.83 0.60 -11.25
CA TRP A 479 11.45 -0.70 -11.51
C TRP A 479 10.82 -1.81 -10.66
N SER A 480 9.48 -1.92 -10.73
CA SER A 480 8.68 -2.94 -10.10
C SER A 480 7.95 -3.76 -11.16
N MET A 481 7.74 -5.04 -10.88
CA MET A 481 7.00 -5.91 -11.79
C MET A 481 5.55 -5.47 -11.88
N MET A 482 5.08 -5.30 -13.13
CA MET A 482 3.69 -5.08 -13.50
C MET A 482 3.23 -6.25 -14.37
N TRP A 483 2.41 -7.14 -13.81
CA TRP A 483 2.00 -8.36 -14.51
C TRP A 483 1.09 -8.08 -15.71
N GLU A 484 0.23 -7.08 -15.59
CA GLU A 484 -0.61 -6.62 -16.70
C GLU A 484 0.22 -6.20 -17.90
N TRP A 485 1.34 -5.48 -17.68
CA TRP A 485 2.22 -5.06 -18.78
C TRP A 485 2.84 -6.25 -19.49
N GLN A 486 3.33 -7.22 -18.73
CA GLN A 486 3.91 -8.44 -19.28
C GLN A 486 2.89 -9.26 -20.08
N CYS A 487 1.64 -9.32 -19.59
CA CYS A 487 0.55 -10.01 -20.31
C CYS A 487 0.11 -9.26 -21.58
N LEU A 488 0.11 -7.93 -21.61
CA LEU A 488 -0.15 -7.13 -22.81
C LEU A 488 0.93 -7.38 -23.87
N VAL A 489 2.19 -7.37 -23.45
CA VAL A 489 3.33 -7.65 -24.34
C VAL A 489 3.25 -9.08 -24.92
N ALA A 490 2.87 -10.05 -24.10
CA ALA A 490 2.64 -11.43 -24.53
C ALA A 490 1.51 -11.56 -25.58
N GLN A 491 0.57 -10.62 -25.64
CA GLN A 491 -0.50 -10.55 -26.63
C GLN A 491 -0.11 -9.74 -27.90
N GLY A 492 1.16 -9.34 -28.02
CA GLY A 492 1.66 -8.60 -29.18
C GLY A 492 1.40 -7.09 -29.15
N MET A 493 1.11 -6.53 -27.98
CA MET A 493 0.93 -5.10 -27.77
C MET A 493 2.09 -4.54 -26.94
N SER A 494 2.80 -3.54 -27.45
CA SER A 494 3.80 -2.82 -26.68
C SER A 494 3.13 -1.99 -25.59
N VAL A 495 3.84 -1.73 -24.49
CA VAL A 495 3.36 -0.94 -23.36
C VAL A 495 4.27 0.27 -23.18
N TYR A 496 3.67 1.44 -22.91
CA TYR A 496 4.38 2.60 -22.41
C TYR A 496 3.73 3.09 -21.13
N ALA A 497 4.55 3.34 -20.12
CA ALA A 497 4.15 3.93 -18.86
C ALA A 497 5.11 5.04 -18.48
N SER A 498 4.63 6.11 -17.83
CA SER A 498 5.48 7.20 -17.38
C SER A 498 5.00 7.79 -16.06
N ASN A 499 5.86 8.59 -15.44
CA ASN A 499 5.55 9.39 -14.26
C ASN A 499 5.31 10.84 -14.67
N PRO A 500 4.04 11.25 -14.84
CA PRO A 500 3.71 12.65 -15.14
C PRO A 500 3.97 13.54 -13.91
N ARG A 501 3.93 14.89 -14.13
CA ARG A 501 3.91 15.84 -13.01
C ARG A 501 2.87 15.45 -11.96
N GLY A 502 3.16 15.64 -10.69
CA GLY A 502 2.39 15.10 -9.56
C GLY A 502 2.96 13.80 -8.98
N SER A 503 3.79 13.07 -9.74
CA SER A 503 4.43 11.84 -9.25
C SER A 503 5.51 12.12 -8.21
N GLN A 504 5.70 11.17 -7.28
CA GLN A 504 6.76 11.19 -6.28
C GLN A 504 8.09 10.67 -6.86
N GLY A 505 9.22 10.93 -6.15
CA GLY A 505 10.55 10.46 -6.55
C GLY A 505 11.35 11.44 -7.42
N TYR A 506 10.80 12.62 -7.74
CA TYR A 506 11.43 13.66 -8.58
C TYR A 506 11.51 15.02 -7.85
N GLY A 507 11.43 15.02 -6.54
CA GLY A 507 11.46 16.20 -5.69
C GLY A 507 10.09 16.85 -5.47
N GLN A 508 10.04 17.76 -4.48
CA GLN A 508 8.81 18.42 -4.02
C GLN A 508 8.14 19.24 -5.13
N ALA A 509 8.94 19.95 -5.92
CA ALA A 509 8.41 20.82 -6.99
C ALA A 509 7.72 20.03 -8.11
N PHE A 510 8.19 18.81 -8.40
CA PHE A 510 7.58 17.92 -9.37
C PHE A 510 6.27 17.32 -8.84
N ALA A 511 6.26 16.87 -7.59
CA ALA A 511 5.07 16.29 -6.95
C ALA A 511 3.95 17.32 -6.76
N ALA A 512 4.27 18.60 -6.53
CA ALA A 512 3.29 19.67 -6.43
C ALA A 512 2.85 20.28 -7.78
N ALA A 513 3.47 19.85 -8.89
CA ALA A 513 3.26 20.50 -10.18
C ALA A 513 1.91 20.23 -10.85
N ASN A 514 1.10 19.33 -10.29
CA ASN A 514 -0.28 19.07 -10.73
C ASN A 514 -1.34 19.70 -9.81
N TYR A 515 -0.95 20.54 -8.86
CA TYR A 515 -1.90 21.25 -8.00
C TYR A 515 -2.85 22.11 -8.84
N GLY A 516 -4.16 21.90 -8.64
CA GLY A 516 -5.20 22.57 -9.43
C GLY A 516 -5.34 22.13 -10.89
N ASP A 517 -4.55 21.15 -11.34
CA ASP A 517 -4.55 20.64 -12.72
C ASP A 517 -4.24 19.14 -12.74
N TRP A 518 -5.25 18.32 -12.52
CA TRP A 518 -5.10 16.86 -12.62
C TRP A 518 -5.13 16.35 -14.07
N GLY A 519 -5.63 17.16 -15.00
CA GLY A 519 -5.94 16.77 -16.37
C GLY A 519 -4.93 17.24 -17.41
N ARG A 520 -4.87 18.52 -17.66
CA ARG A 520 -4.20 19.12 -18.85
C ARG A 520 -2.68 18.90 -18.83
N GLY A 521 -2.01 19.30 -17.75
CA GLY A 521 -0.57 19.18 -17.64
C GLY A 521 -0.10 17.71 -17.63
N PRO A 522 -0.65 16.83 -16.76
CA PRO A 522 -0.33 15.43 -16.79
C PRO A 522 -0.66 14.71 -18.11
N MET A 523 -1.73 15.11 -18.83
CA MET A 523 -2.00 14.60 -20.18
C MET A 523 -0.86 14.93 -21.14
N ALA A 524 -0.34 16.16 -21.13
CA ALA A 524 0.79 16.55 -21.98
C ALA A 524 2.02 15.67 -21.67
N ASP A 525 2.29 15.39 -20.40
CA ASP A 525 3.42 14.59 -19.97
C ASP A 525 3.33 13.13 -20.47
N VAL A 526 2.18 12.46 -20.31
CA VAL A 526 2.03 11.06 -20.74
C VAL A 526 1.96 10.92 -22.26
N MET A 527 1.39 11.91 -22.96
CA MET A 527 1.27 11.91 -24.41
C MET A 527 2.62 12.15 -25.11
N ALA A 528 3.55 12.88 -24.52
CA ALA A 528 4.87 13.12 -25.10
C ALA A 528 5.62 11.80 -25.37
N GLY A 529 5.54 10.82 -24.46
CA GLY A 529 6.17 9.52 -24.70
C GLY A 529 5.47 8.69 -25.77
N VAL A 530 4.14 8.79 -25.89
CA VAL A 530 3.39 8.17 -27.00
C VAL A 530 3.83 8.78 -28.33
N ASP A 531 3.94 10.12 -28.38
CA ASP A 531 4.36 10.85 -29.58
C ASP A 531 5.79 10.48 -30.00
N ALA A 532 6.69 10.37 -29.04
CA ALA A 532 8.07 9.95 -29.30
C ALA A 532 8.14 8.52 -29.87
N LEU A 533 7.39 7.56 -29.31
CA LEU A 533 7.39 6.18 -29.80
C LEU A 533 6.75 6.03 -31.18
N VAL A 534 5.76 6.86 -31.50
CA VAL A 534 5.17 6.94 -32.86
C VAL A 534 6.18 7.56 -33.83
N ALA A 535 6.84 8.63 -33.44
CA ALA A 535 7.88 9.30 -34.25
C ALA A 535 9.10 8.39 -34.50
N ASP A 536 9.51 7.59 -33.49
CA ASP A 536 10.57 6.58 -33.61
C ASP A 536 10.16 5.39 -34.48
N GLY A 537 8.90 5.29 -34.95
CA GLY A 537 8.39 4.16 -35.72
C GLY A 537 8.22 2.86 -34.91
N LEU A 538 8.21 2.93 -33.59
CA LEU A 538 8.08 1.76 -32.70
C LEU A 538 6.63 1.47 -32.32
N ALA A 539 5.75 2.48 -32.40
CA ALA A 539 4.32 2.39 -32.15
C ALA A 539 3.50 2.71 -33.39
N ASP A 540 2.47 1.91 -33.65
CA ASP A 540 1.51 2.15 -34.73
C ASP A 540 0.47 3.19 -34.26
N GLN A 541 0.52 4.39 -34.86
CA GLN A 541 -0.39 5.48 -34.48
C GLN A 541 -1.88 5.17 -34.73
N GLY A 542 -2.20 4.21 -35.58
CA GLY A 542 -3.57 3.75 -35.85
C GLY A 542 -4.08 2.71 -34.85
N ARG A 543 -3.21 2.21 -33.96
CA ARG A 543 -3.51 1.15 -33.01
C ARG A 543 -3.04 1.49 -31.58
N LEU A 544 -3.44 2.69 -31.10
CA LEU A 544 -3.15 3.15 -29.75
C LEU A 544 -4.26 2.77 -28.77
N GLY A 545 -3.91 2.25 -27.61
CA GLY A 545 -4.79 2.02 -26.48
C GLY A 545 -4.37 2.84 -25.27
N VAL A 546 -5.31 3.13 -24.35
CA VAL A 546 -5.02 3.82 -23.08
C VAL A 546 -5.76 3.16 -21.94
N THR A 547 -5.09 3.05 -20.77
CA THR A 547 -5.69 2.53 -19.56
C THR A 547 -5.03 3.11 -18.33
N GLY A 548 -5.77 3.11 -17.23
CA GLY A 548 -5.29 3.46 -15.91
C GLY A 548 -6.34 3.20 -14.84
N GLY A 549 -5.91 3.21 -13.58
CA GLY A 549 -6.77 2.99 -12.44
C GLY A 549 -6.75 4.16 -11.45
N SER A 550 -7.89 4.44 -10.77
CA SER A 550 -7.99 5.53 -9.81
C SER A 550 -7.74 6.88 -10.48
N TYR A 551 -6.77 7.67 -10.03
CA TYR A 551 -6.32 8.86 -10.76
C TYR A 551 -5.91 8.53 -12.22
N GLY A 552 -5.24 7.41 -12.48
CA GLY A 552 -4.93 6.99 -13.85
C GLY A 552 -6.18 6.73 -14.70
N GLY A 553 -7.26 6.25 -14.05
CA GLY A 553 -8.59 6.15 -14.67
C GLY A 553 -9.22 7.52 -14.93
N TYR A 554 -9.07 8.47 -14.00
CA TYR A 554 -9.45 9.87 -14.22
C TYR A 554 -8.74 10.43 -15.46
N LEU A 555 -7.41 10.31 -15.52
CA LEU A 555 -6.62 10.84 -16.64
C LEU A 555 -6.92 10.11 -17.95
N THR A 556 -7.24 8.80 -17.91
CA THR A 556 -7.77 8.07 -19.07
C THR A 556 -9.06 8.71 -19.58
N ASN A 557 -10.04 8.94 -18.70
CA ASN A 557 -11.32 9.57 -19.07
C ASN A 557 -11.13 11.00 -19.58
N TRP A 558 -10.21 11.76 -18.96
CA TRP A 558 -9.84 13.11 -19.39
C TRP A 558 -9.28 13.13 -20.82
N ILE A 559 -8.28 12.28 -21.09
CA ILE A 559 -7.66 12.13 -22.42
C ILE A 559 -8.72 11.83 -23.46
N LEU A 560 -9.63 10.87 -23.20
CA LEU A 560 -10.69 10.51 -24.14
C LEU A 560 -11.68 11.65 -24.41
N GLY A 561 -11.89 12.57 -23.48
CA GLY A 561 -12.69 13.76 -23.65
C GLY A 561 -12.01 14.86 -24.49
N HIS A 562 -10.68 14.74 -24.73
CA HIS A 562 -9.87 15.77 -25.37
C HIS A 562 -9.15 15.32 -26.64
N THR A 563 -9.17 14.03 -27.00
CA THR A 563 -8.56 13.51 -28.25
C THR A 563 -9.20 12.20 -28.71
N ASP A 564 -9.28 12.02 -30.03
CA ASP A 564 -9.77 10.81 -30.70
C ASP A 564 -8.64 9.84 -31.14
N ARG A 565 -7.41 10.04 -30.65
CA ARG A 565 -6.23 9.26 -31.10
C ARG A 565 -6.28 7.77 -30.72
N PHE A 566 -7.04 7.42 -29.67
CA PHE A 566 -7.05 6.07 -29.15
C PHE A 566 -8.13 5.20 -29.80
N ARG A 567 -7.74 4.00 -30.18
CA ARG A 567 -8.61 2.99 -30.81
C ARG A 567 -9.43 2.20 -29.81
N ALA A 568 -8.94 2.08 -28.58
CA ALA A 568 -9.60 1.41 -27.45
C ALA A 568 -9.12 1.97 -26.12
N ALA A 569 -9.99 1.93 -25.12
CA ALA A 569 -9.63 2.34 -23.77
C ALA A 569 -10.24 1.44 -22.70
N VAL A 570 -9.55 1.36 -21.57
CA VAL A 570 -10.05 0.73 -20.33
C VAL A 570 -9.84 1.70 -19.18
N THR A 571 -10.90 2.02 -18.45
CA THR A 571 -10.82 2.85 -17.24
C THR A 571 -11.20 2.01 -16.03
N CYS A 572 -10.30 1.91 -15.05
CA CYS A 572 -10.46 1.04 -13.89
C CYS A 572 -10.65 1.86 -12.62
N ARG A 573 -11.67 1.52 -11.78
CA ARG A 573 -11.88 2.21 -10.49
C ARG A 573 -11.63 3.72 -10.59
N SER A 574 -12.21 4.35 -11.60
CA SER A 574 -11.86 5.69 -12.03
C SER A 574 -12.70 6.77 -11.36
N VAL A 575 -12.18 7.99 -11.36
CA VAL A 575 -12.93 9.21 -11.08
C VAL A 575 -13.46 9.78 -12.40
N SER A 576 -14.74 10.11 -12.44
CA SER A 576 -15.37 10.77 -13.58
C SER A 576 -15.95 12.13 -13.20
N ASP A 577 -16.45 12.29 -11.98
CA ASP A 577 -16.99 13.51 -11.41
C ASP A 577 -16.29 13.84 -10.10
N LEU A 578 -15.52 14.91 -10.08
CA LEU A 578 -14.75 15.34 -8.92
C LEU A 578 -15.63 15.82 -7.76
N THR A 579 -16.80 16.43 -8.04
CA THR A 579 -17.70 16.89 -6.99
C THR A 579 -18.18 15.69 -6.16
N SER A 580 -18.77 14.70 -6.79
CA SER A 580 -19.25 13.51 -6.08
C SER A 580 -18.10 12.68 -5.50
N GLN A 581 -16.90 12.68 -6.13
CA GLN A 581 -15.73 12.03 -5.57
C GLN A 581 -15.32 12.63 -4.21
N MET A 582 -15.24 13.96 -4.12
CA MET A 582 -14.84 14.64 -2.89
C MET A 582 -15.90 14.57 -1.78
N GLU A 583 -17.16 14.29 -2.14
CA GLU A 583 -18.27 14.24 -1.20
C GLU A 583 -18.62 12.83 -0.74
N THR A 584 -18.23 11.78 -1.47
CA THR A 584 -18.66 10.40 -1.20
C THR A 584 -17.54 9.38 -1.04
N GLY A 585 -16.29 9.71 -1.43
CA GLY A 585 -15.14 8.83 -1.26
C GLY A 585 -14.68 8.73 0.20
N ASP A 586 -14.04 7.64 0.57
CA ASP A 586 -13.59 7.33 1.94
C ASP A 586 -12.43 8.22 2.45
N ILE A 587 -11.60 8.74 1.54
CA ILE A 587 -10.54 9.73 1.82
C ILE A 587 -10.96 11.14 1.43
N ALA A 588 -12.16 11.26 0.88
CA ALA A 588 -12.74 12.54 0.53
C ALA A 588 -13.12 13.30 1.81
N GLY A 589 -13.34 14.53 1.63
CA GLY A 589 -13.69 15.48 2.65
C GLY A 589 -13.27 16.85 2.19
N PRO A 590 -13.72 17.88 2.88
CA PRO A 590 -13.44 19.25 2.47
C PRO A 590 -11.93 19.53 2.34
N GLN A 591 -11.10 18.86 3.14
CA GLN A 591 -9.65 19.06 3.15
C GLN A 591 -8.96 18.49 1.92
N PHE A 592 -9.35 17.28 1.46
CA PHE A 592 -8.68 16.67 0.31
C PHE A 592 -8.87 17.52 -0.94
N GLY A 593 -10.09 18.00 -1.18
CA GLY A 593 -10.36 18.93 -2.27
C GLY A 593 -9.54 20.23 -2.16
N ALA A 594 -9.44 20.80 -0.95
CA ALA A 594 -8.63 21.99 -0.73
C ALA A 594 -7.12 21.72 -0.88
N LEU A 595 -6.64 20.54 -0.49
CA LEU A 595 -5.24 20.12 -0.65
C LEU A 595 -4.86 19.91 -2.11
N GLU A 596 -5.80 19.48 -2.97
CA GLU A 596 -5.56 19.23 -4.40
C GLU A 596 -5.86 20.46 -5.29
N TYR A 597 -6.87 21.25 -4.96
CA TYR A 597 -7.39 22.31 -5.83
C TYR A 597 -7.44 23.70 -5.19
N GLY A 598 -7.09 23.85 -3.91
CA GLY A 598 -7.13 25.14 -3.22
C GLY A 598 -8.52 25.57 -2.72
N ALA A 599 -9.57 24.83 -3.08
CA ALA A 599 -10.95 25.10 -2.67
C ALA A 599 -11.75 23.80 -2.60
N SER A 600 -12.76 23.73 -1.75
CA SER A 600 -13.73 22.62 -1.72
C SER A 600 -14.83 22.80 -2.81
N PRO A 601 -15.59 21.73 -3.15
CA PRO A 601 -16.63 21.80 -4.19
C PRO A 601 -17.68 22.90 -3.98
N TRP A 602 -18.06 23.19 -2.75
CA TRP A 602 -19.04 24.26 -2.45
C TRP A 602 -18.45 25.66 -2.40
N GLN A 603 -17.11 25.80 -2.31
CA GLN A 603 -16.42 27.10 -2.39
C GLN A 603 -16.20 27.53 -3.83
N ASP A 604 -15.83 26.59 -4.74
CA ASP A 604 -15.69 26.84 -6.17
C ASP A 604 -16.28 25.68 -7.00
N PRO A 605 -17.61 25.59 -7.14
CA PRO A 605 -18.25 24.52 -7.92
C PRO A 605 -17.82 24.48 -9.39
N GLN A 606 -17.50 25.62 -9.97
CA GLN A 606 -17.13 25.73 -11.40
C GLN A 606 -15.75 25.12 -11.66
N LEU A 607 -14.83 25.19 -10.70
CA LEU A 607 -13.54 24.51 -10.77
C LEU A 607 -13.75 23.00 -10.89
N TYR A 608 -14.57 22.41 -10.04
CA TYR A 608 -14.84 20.98 -10.01
C TYR A 608 -15.57 20.49 -11.26
N VAL A 609 -16.52 21.27 -11.80
CA VAL A 609 -17.17 20.96 -13.09
C VAL A 609 -16.14 20.99 -14.22
N ARG A 610 -15.28 22.00 -14.28
CA ARG A 610 -14.28 22.16 -15.34
C ARG A 610 -13.23 21.03 -15.30
N GLU A 611 -12.81 20.62 -14.11
CA GLU A 611 -11.80 19.57 -13.93
C GLU A 611 -12.40 18.14 -13.93
N SER A 612 -13.71 17.98 -14.05
CA SER A 612 -14.36 16.65 -14.11
C SER A 612 -14.38 16.09 -15.54
N PRO A 613 -13.83 14.90 -15.79
CA PRO A 613 -13.91 14.25 -17.11
C PRO A 613 -15.33 14.07 -17.62
N LEU A 614 -16.32 13.90 -16.73
CA LEU A 614 -17.72 13.74 -17.07
C LEU A 614 -18.26 14.94 -17.87
N THR A 615 -17.75 16.14 -17.64
CA THR A 615 -18.09 17.36 -18.38
C THR A 615 -17.80 17.22 -19.89
N TYR A 616 -16.78 16.46 -20.24
CA TYR A 616 -16.31 16.24 -21.61
C TYR A 616 -16.76 14.90 -22.20
N ALA A 617 -17.64 14.17 -21.53
CA ALA A 617 -18.07 12.83 -21.95
C ALA A 617 -18.75 12.81 -23.34
N ALA A 618 -19.36 13.92 -23.77
CA ALA A 618 -19.94 14.05 -25.11
C ALA A 618 -18.90 13.89 -26.24
N ASN A 619 -17.63 14.21 -25.97
CA ASN A 619 -16.52 14.12 -26.92
C ASN A 619 -15.92 12.70 -26.97
N ILE A 620 -16.27 11.80 -26.06
CA ILE A 620 -15.72 10.44 -26.03
C ILE A 620 -16.33 9.59 -27.14
N HIS A 621 -15.54 9.24 -28.15
CA HIS A 621 -15.92 8.37 -29.27
C HIS A 621 -15.24 7.01 -29.19
N THR A 622 -14.10 6.91 -28.53
CA THR A 622 -13.31 5.69 -28.36
C THR A 622 -14.11 4.60 -27.63
N PRO A 623 -14.10 3.35 -28.12
CA PRO A 623 -14.67 2.20 -27.40
C PRO A 623 -14.08 2.10 -26.00
N LEU A 624 -14.93 2.16 -24.96
CA LEU A 624 -14.53 2.23 -23.57
C LEU A 624 -15.06 1.05 -22.76
N LEU A 625 -14.15 0.31 -22.10
CA LEU A 625 -14.48 -0.61 -21.02
C LEU A 625 -14.31 0.11 -19.68
N ILE A 626 -15.41 0.24 -18.94
CA ILE A 626 -15.40 0.78 -17.58
C ILE A 626 -15.38 -0.40 -16.62
N GLN A 627 -14.28 -0.60 -15.89
CA GLN A 627 -14.14 -1.62 -14.86
C GLN A 627 -14.32 -0.99 -13.48
N HIS A 628 -15.21 -1.52 -12.65
CA HIS A 628 -15.40 -1.02 -11.29
C HIS A 628 -15.82 -2.11 -10.31
N SER A 629 -15.27 -2.05 -9.09
CA SER A 629 -15.57 -2.97 -8.00
C SER A 629 -16.75 -2.47 -7.19
N GLU A 630 -17.69 -3.37 -6.80
CA GLU A 630 -18.95 -2.96 -6.15
C GLU A 630 -18.78 -2.44 -4.72
N LYS A 631 -17.70 -2.87 -4.02
CA LYS A 631 -17.36 -2.40 -2.67
C LYS A 631 -16.24 -1.37 -2.65
N ASP A 632 -16.00 -0.68 -3.78
CA ASP A 632 -15.04 0.41 -3.85
C ASP A 632 -15.61 1.64 -3.13
N LEU A 633 -15.02 1.95 -1.97
CA LEU A 633 -15.36 3.14 -1.18
C LEU A 633 -14.40 4.30 -1.46
N ARG A 634 -13.24 4.04 -2.10
CA ARG A 634 -12.24 5.04 -2.46
C ARG A 634 -12.69 5.91 -3.63
N THR A 635 -13.13 5.25 -4.70
CA THR A 635 -13.80 5.85 -5.85
C THR A 635 -15.17 5.15 -5.98
N PRO A 636 -16.22 5.67 -5.35
CA PRO A 636 -17.48 4.95 -5.22
C PRO A 636 -18.10 4.58 -6.56
N MET A 637 -18.87 3.49 -6.59
CA MET A 637 -19.49 2.90 -7.80
C MET A 637 -20.23 3.92 -8.67
N GLY A 638 -20.79 4.96 -8.05
CA GLY A 638 -21.47 6.07 -8.76
C GLY A 638 -20.60 6.75 -9.82
N GLN A 639 -19.30 6.79 -9.63
CA GLN A 639 -18.34 7.33 -10.62
C GLN A 639 -18.43 6.59 -11.97
N ALA A 640 -18.47 5.25 -11.91
CA ALA A 640 -18.61 4.41 -13.10
C ALA A 640 -20.01 4.47 -13.71
N GLU A 641 -21.06 4.49 -12.86
CA GLU A 641 -22.45 4.52 -13.28
C GLU A 641 -22.81 5.83 -14.00
N GLN A 642 -22.32 6.97 -13.52
CA GLN A 642 -22.52 8.27 -14.18
C GLN A 642 -21.92 8.26 -15.58
N LEU A 643 -20.64 7.90 -15.72
CA LEU A 643 -19.96 7.87 -17.02
C LEU A 643 -20.62 6.89 -17.99
N PHE A 644 -20.92 5.68 -17.52
CA PHE A 644 -21.62 4.66 -18.32
C PHE A 644 -22.98 5.16 -18.82
N THR A 645 -23.79 5.77 -17.94
CA THR A 645 -25.13 6.26 -18.27
C THR A 645 -25.07 7.33 -19.37
N VAL A 646 -24.18 8.32 -19.21
CA VAL A 646 -24.00 9.38 -20.21
C VAL A 646 -23.56 8.82 -21.57
N LEU A 647 -22.54 7.98 -21.60
CA LEU A 647 -22.05 7.39 -22.85
C LEU A 647 -23.09 6.50 -23.52
N ARG A 648 -23.88 5.73 -22.75
CA ARG A 648 -25.00 4.95 -23.31
C ARG A 648 -26.11 5.81 -23.88
N ALA A 649 -26.47 6.88 -23.19
CA ALA A 649 -27.46 7.85 -23.70
C ALA A 649 -27.01 8.51 -25.01
N LEU A 650 -25.72 8.80 -25.13
CA LEU A 650 -25.07 9.31 -26.33
C LEU A 650 -24.80 8.25 -27.42
N LYS A 651 -25.22 6.99 -27.20
CA LYS A 651 -25.04 5.85 -28.11
C LYS A 651 -23.56 5.55 -28.42
N ARG A 652 -22.67 5.85 -27.49
CA ARG A 652 -21.23 5.55 -27.63
C ARG A 652 -20.92 4.06 -27.38
N PRO A 653 -19.85 3.51 -27.96
CA PRO A 653 -19.45 2.12 -27.74
C PRO A 653 -18.83 1.94 -26.34
N VAL A 654 -19.65 1.67 -25.34
CA VAL A 654 -19.25 1.53 -23.94
C VAL A 654 -19.74 0.22 -23.34
N ARG A 655 -18.94 -0.37 -22.45
CA ARG A 655 -19.30 -1.50 -21.60
C ARG A 655 -18.94 -1.21 -20.15
N LEU A 656 -19.85 -1.52 -19.22
CA LEU A 656 -19.60 -1.51 -17.78
C LEU A 656 -19.33 -2.95 -17.31
N MET A 657 -18.18 -3.17 -16.68
CA MET A 657 -17.79 -4.41 -16.01
C MET A 657 -17.83 -4.16 -14.50
N ARG A 658 -18.84 -4.70 -13.83
CA ARG A 658 -18.97 -4.66 -12.37
C ARG A 658 -18.35 -5.91 -11.77
N VAL A 659 -17.50 -5.72 -10.77
CA VAL A 659 -16.84 -6.83 -10.08
C VAL A 659 -17.43 -6.93 -8.66
N PRO A 660 -18.25 -7.97 -8.38
CA PRO A 660 -18.92 -8.11 -7.09
C PRO A 660 -17.91 -8.38 -5.98
N ASP A 661 -18.24 -7.92 -4.77
CA ASP A 661 -17.49 -8.14 -3.53
C ASP A 661 -16.04 -7.64 -3.49
N GLU A 662 -15.57 -6.97 -4.53
CA GLU A 662 -14.22 -6.40 -4.58
C GLU A 662 -14.21 -4.93 -4.20
N THR A 663 -13.05 -4.48 -3.74
CA THR A 663 -12.78 -3.11 -3.32
C THR A 663 -11.90 -2.39 -4.34
N HIS A 664 -11.43 -1.19 -4.01
CA HIS A 664 -10.46 -0.43 -4.82
C HIS A 664 -9.18 -1.23 -5.13
N GLU A 665 -8.85 -2.22 -4.30
CA GLU A 665 -7.61 -2.99 -4.38
C GLU A 665 -7.68 -4.22 -5.30
N LEU A 666 -8.74 -4.43 -6.08
CA LEU A 666 -8.95 -5.61 -6.91
C LEU A 666 -7.68 -6.09 -7.65
N THR A 667 -7.02 -5.21 -8.38
CA THR A 667 -5.86 -5.59 -9.21
C THR A 667 -4.62 -5.97 -8.40
N ARG A 668 -4.52 -5.50 -7.14
CA ARG A 668 -3.35 -5.70 -6.25
C ARG A 668 -3.54 -6.86 -5.28
N SER A 669 -4.71 -6.93 -4.64
CA SER A 669 -5.00 -7.86 -3.54
C SER A 669 -6.41 -8.44 -3.55
N GLY A 670 -7.20 -8.18 -4.58
CA GLY A 670 -8.52 -8.78 -4.76
C GLY A 670 -8.46 -10.30 -4.88
N THR A 671 -9.61 -10.94 -4.81
CA THR A 671 -9.74 -12.40 -4.88
C THR A 671 -9.00 -12.96 -6.12
N PRO A 672 -8.15 -13.98 -5.98
CA PRO A 672 -7.27 -14.43 -7.06
C PRO A 672 -7.98 -14.72 -8.38
N PHE A 673 -9.10 -15.46 -8.36
CA PHE A 673 -9.84 -15.75 -9.60
C PHE A 673 -10.42 -14.49 -10.24
N ARG A 674 -10.90 -13.50 -9.43
CA ARG A 674 -11.42 -12.22 -9.97
C ARG A 674 -10.33 -11.35 -10.55
N ARG A 675 -9.11 -11.37 -9.96
CA ARG A 675 -7.95 -10.71 -10.54
C ARG A 675 -7.62 -11.26 -11.93
N VAL A 676 -7.58 -12.59 -12.06
CA VAL A 676 -7.31 -13.27 -13.34
C VAL A 676 -8.41 -13.00 -14.35
N ASP A 677 -9.69 -13.11 -13.97
CA ASP A 677 -10.81 -12.79 -14.86
C ASP A 677 -10.80 -11.32 -15.29
N ASN A 678 -10.55 -10.41 -14.36
CA ASN A 678 -10.42 -8.97 -14.64
C ASN A 678 -9.31 -8.70 -15.66
N LEU A 679 -8.12 -9.22 -15.42
CA LEU A 679 -6.99 -9.07 -16.34
C LEU A 679 -7.30 -9.68 -17.71
N THR A 680 -7.89 -10.87 -17.75
CA THR A 680 -8.27 -11.53 -19.01
C THR A 680 -9.25 -10.69 -19.83
N LEU A 681 -10.25 -10.07 -19.18
CA LEU A 681 -11.23 -9.22 -19.88
C LEU A 681 -10.60 -7.93 -20.42
N ILE A 682 -9.64 -7.35 -19.70
CA ILE A 682 -8.86 -6.18 -20.16
C ILE A 682 -8.03 -6.56 -21.39
N LEU A 683 -7.30 -7.67 -21.33
CA LEU A 683 -6.50 -8.17 -22.46
C LEU A 683 -7.36 -8.46 -23.69
N ASP A 684 -8.50 -9.15 -23.52
CA ASP A 684 -9.44 -9.44 -24.59
C ASP A 684 -10.01 -8.16 -25.23
N TRP A 685 -10.27 -7.12 -24.43
CA TRP A 685 -10.75 -5.82 -24.93
C TRP A 685 -9.73 -5.15 -25.84
N PHE A 686 -8.49 -5.05 -25.38
CA PHE A 686 -7.43 -4.46 -26.19
C PHE A 686 -7.09 -5.30 -27.41
N ARG A 687 -6.99 -6.60 -27.27
CA ARG A 687 -6.75 -7.51 -28.39
C ARG A 687 -7.81 -7.33 -29.49
N HIS A 688 -9.09 -7.32 -29.10
CA HIS A 688 -10.21 -7.18 -30.02
C HIS A 688 -10.10 -5.94 -30.92
N TYR A 689 -9.71 -4.80 -30.37
CA TYR A 689 -9.63 -3.54 -31.12
C TYR A 689 -8.26 -3.28 -31.73
N LEU A 690 -7.18 -3.62 -31.04
CA LEU A 690 -5.83 -3.23 -31.43
C LEU A 690 -5.11 -4.29 -32.27
N VAL A 691 -5.40 -5.56 -32.04
CA VAL A 691 -4.76 -6.68 -32.75
C VAL A 691 -5.68 -7.24 -33.82
N ASP A 692 -6.93 -7.61 -33.47
CA ASP A 692 -7.90 -8.19 -34.39
C ASP A 692 -8.57 -7.11 -35.28
N GLY A 693 -8.40 -5.82 -35.02
CA GLY A 693 -8.87 -4.70 -35.81
C GLY A 693 -10.40 -4.53 -35.84
N ALA A 694 -11.10 -5.08 -34.85
CA ALA A 694 -12.57 -4.99 -34.78
C ALA A 694 -13.06 -3.54 -34.63
N THR A 695 -14.28 -3.28 -35.11
CA THR A 695 -14.93 -1.96 -35.04
C THR A 695 -16.22 -1.95 -34.21
N ARG A 696 -16.69 -3.12 -33.80
CA ARG A 696 -17.92 -3.30 -33.00
C ARG A 696 -17.60 -3.81 -31.62
N LEU A 697 -18.50 -3.59 -30.67
CA LEU A 697 -18.38 -4.14 -29.31
C LEU A 697 -18.24 -5.68 -29.37
N PRO A 698 -17.31 -6.27 -28.60
CA PRO A 698 -17.21 -7.73 -28.48
C PRO A 698 -18.50 -8.30 -27.90
N ARG A 699 -18.80 -9.58 -28.16
CA ARG A 699 -19.95 -10.25 -27.54
C ARG A 699 -19.77 -10.30 -26.01
N VAL A 700 -20.89 -10.14 -25.29
CA VAL A 700 -20.88 -10.32 -23.84
C VAL A 700 -20.65 -11.80 -23.53
N ARG A 701 -19.63 -12.11 -22.74
CA ARG A 701 -19.49 -13.46 -22.18
C ARG A 701 -20.57 -13.61 -21.09
N PRO A 702 -21.38 -14.68 -21.11
CA PRO A 702 -22.26 -14.95 -19.98
C PRO A 702 -21.42 -15.12 -18.72
N ALA A 703 -21.93 -14.63 -17.57
CA ALA A 703 -21.32 -14.95 -16.30
C ALA A 703 -21.26 -16.49 -16.18
N ARG A 704 -20.08 -16.99 -15.77
CA ARG A 704 -19.98 -18.42 -15.42
C ARG A 704 -20.98 -18.65 -14.29
N ARG A 705 -22.03 -19.42 -14.56
CA ARG A 705 -22.85 -19.99 -13.51
C ARG A 705 -22.06 -21.18 -12.98
N ASP A 706 -21.74 -21.15 -11.73
CA ASP A 706 -21.11 -22.24 -10.99
C ASP A 706 -21.92 -23.53 -11.07
#